data_6e1d01cf8572e11febca9c1de21bb925
#
_entry.id   6e1d01cf8572e11febca9c1de21bb925
#
_cell.length_a   1.000
_cell.length_b   1.000
_cell.length_c   1.000
_cell.angle_alpha   90.00
_cell.angle_beta   90.00
_cell.angle_gamma   90.00
#
_symmetry.space_group_name_H-M   'P 1'
#
loop_
_entity.id
_entity.type
_entity.pdbx_description
1 polymer ?
#
loop_
_entity_poly.entity_id
_entity_poly.type
_entity_poly.pdbx_seq_one_letter_code
_entity_poly.pdbx_strand_id
1 'polypeptide(L)'
;MKSKLLFALLFISQVIGASNGTIKGILQDSATKEPLAFASVSIKGTTQGVNTDLDGFFTLEVPEGKQTLTFTYVGYTSADKAIVVKANETVEITIDLISESVQLEGVVVQATRSKSREATLLIEQQRSVEMKQHIGSQELSRKGVSDVASAVAKTTGVAKQEGSGTIFVRGLGDRYNSTSLNGLPLASNDPEKKNIDLNIFSTDIVEYIAIDKTYFARNYGDFAGGNIDIMSKNHTGAGFVEVGVSTNMNTNAVKQDHFKTLSDRSFFGFSDTKIPGNALKGYNFKNSTQTDTRSPWGAGLNINTGKSFFFGGESALHLFATASFGNNFKQKEGVTRTAQAQNSFTKDLNLNSFEYSTNTTGMLNAKFDINDANSIKYNLLFVNDSKEKNDEYQGYVRDITLDNSDYTFINRQTYRQDQLMVNQLLGNHKLNNQLDLNWGAAFNNISAQTPDRQQYTLNKLKDSDSYQFSINSRSDNNRYYEDLKENEFAANIAADYKFGKNEENLYNGKLTVGYNFRKKDREFKATQFVFQINREYNNNINPNALDQFFNQANFANGYFDIYTFRGGAGTPNALLPQTYDGELSIHAGFVNVEYRLTDKLSGSLGARFETISQDVTWQTQLDANKTNNKFTKNAFLPSLSLKYEVNDNNNLRFALSKTYTLPQFKERARFIYEDVTEIKVGNPDLYASDDYNADLKWEYFPKTDEVISATVFGKYIKNPINEIVSASSSNDITYANTGDYGYAAGLEIEVRKNLFSFDDALTNKITGGLNASFMKTYQKLDNEKVNRENKYLSTSFTHDNASFTGASDLLLNADISYIKEWANDQKLMATLSYAHFSDKLYSLGTEQSGNLVDKAFGFLDFTFKYDFTKNFGMTFNARNLLDPAIERKQENLTQDVLVQSYKLGQNFSLGFKYTF
;
A
#
# COMPACT_ATOMS: atom_id res chain seq x y z
N MET A 1 39.83 19.90 1.05
CA MET A 1 38.94 18.74 1.26
C MET A 1 39.01 17.64 0.16
N LYS A 2 39.96 17.72 -0.79
CA LYS A 2 40.06 16.72 -1.88
C LYS A 2 41.08 15.58 -1.61
N SER A 3 41.74 15.57 -0.49
CA SER A 3 42.82 14.61 -0.18
C SER A 3 42.39 13.49 0.79
N LYS A 4 41.19 13.59 1.41
CA LYS A 4 40.71 12.57 2.36
C LYS A 4 39.79 11.51 1.73
N LEU A 5 39.36 11.72 0.49
CA LEU A 5 38.54 10.73 -0.26
C LEU A 5 39.41 9.67 -0.97
N LEU A 6 40.67 10.00 -1.23
CA LEU A 6 41.63 9.07 -1.89
C LEU A 6 42.22 8.03 -0.93
N PHE A 7 42.21 8.30 0.39
CA PHE A 7 42.71 7.36 1.40
C PHE A 7 41.68 6.30 1.80
N ALA A 8 40.39 6.53 1.57
CA ALA A 8 39.34 5.55 1.81
C ALA A 8 39.21 4.48 0.70
N LEU A 9 39.76 4.78 -0.49
CA LEU A 9 39.75 3.82 -1.63
C LEU A 9 40.98 2.91 -1.67
N LEU A 10 42.02 3.19 -0.86
CA LEU A 10 43.27 2.41 -0.84
C LEU A 10 43.31 1.32 0.24
N PHE A 11 42.28 1.20 1.09
CA PHE A 11 42.24 0.16 2.12
C PHE A 11 41.42 -1.09 1.72
N ILE A 12 40.94 -1.19 0.47
CA ILE A 12 40.13 -2.32 -0.04
C ILE A 12 40.97 -3.33 -0.85
N SER A 13 42.26 -3.19 -0.99
CA SER A 13 43.05 -4.06 -1.82
C SER A 13 44.07 -4.92 -1.03
N GLN A 14 43.59 -5.74 -0.10
CA GLN A 14 44.32 -6.95 0.34
C GLN A 14 43.31 -8.05 0.69
N VAL A 15 42.64 -8.59 -0.32
CA VAL A 15 42.05 -9.93 -0.22
C VAL A 15 43.10 -10.92 -0.78
N ILE A 16 43.77 -11.63 0.11
CA ILE A 16 44.59 -12.79 -0.22
C ILE A 16 43.65 -13.79 -0.86
N GLY A 17 43.80 -14.05 -2.15
CA GLY A 17 43.00 -15.02 -2.88
C GLY A 17 43.29 -16.43 -2.31
N ALA A 18 42.39 -16.95 -1.50
CA ALA A 18 42.31 -18.39 -1.29
C ALA A 18 41.88 -19.02 -2.60
N SER A 19 42.66 -19.98 -3.12
CA SER A 19 42.26 -20.73 -4.30
C SER A 19 41.12 -21.66 -3.92
N ASN A 20 39.96 -21.49 -4.57
CA ASN A 20 38.79 -22.31 -4.33
C ASN A 20 38.71 -23.46 -5.35
N GLY A 21 38.07 -24.54 -4.95
CA GLY A 21 37.53 -25.55 -5.86
C GLY A 21 36.02 -25.61 -5.80
N THR A 22 35.40 -26.37 -6.64
CA THR A 22 33.95 -26.44 -6.77
C THR A 22 33.44 -27.82 -6.41
N ILE A 23 32.36 -27.90 -5.60
CA ILE A 23 31.62 -29.15 -5.36
C ILE A 23 30.27 -29.01 -6.05
N LYS A 24 29.96 -29.95 -6.94
CA LYS A 24 28.63 -30.11 -7.54
C LYS A 24 28.01 -31.40 -7.01
N GLY A 25 26.72 -31.41 -6.84
CA GLY A 25 26.06 -32.63 -6.44
C GLY A 25 24.55 -32.57 -6.54
N ILE A 26 23.95 -33.77 -6.30
CA ILE A 26 22.52 -33.94 -6.20
C ILE A 26 22.16 -34.48 -4.81
N LEU A 27 21.15 -33.91 -4.19
CA LEU A 27 20.49 -34.45 -3.01
C LEU A 27 19.19 -35.11 -3.41
N GLN A 28 18.96 -36.33 -2.94
CA GLN A 28 17.76 -37.09 -3.25
C GLN A 28 17.30 -37.88 -2.02
N ASP A 29 16.01 -38.28 -2.01
CA ASP A 29 15.48 -39.20 -1.01
C ASP A 29 16.10 -40.57 -1.14
N SER A 30 16.48 -41.19 -0.02
CA SER A 30 17.18 -42.50 -0.03
C SER A 30 16.30 -43.65 -0.53
N ALA A 31 14.95 -43.57 -0.35
CA ALA A 31 14.01 -44.64 -0.68
C ALA A 31 13.38 -44.43 -2.05
N THR A 32 12.89 -43.19 -2.36
CA THR A 32 12.16 -42.87 -3.60
C THR A 32 13.10 -42.42 -4.73
N LYS A 33 14.31 -41.99 -4.40
CA LYS A 33 15.28 -41.36 -5.33
C LYS A 33 14.75 -40.04 -5.94
N GLU A 34 13.69 -39.50 -5.40
CA GLU A 34 13.19 -38.18 -5.81
C GLU A 34 14.17 -37.10 -5.35
N PRO A 35 14.44 -36.09 -6.19
CA PRO A 35 15.33 -34.99 -5.86
C PRO A 35 14.77 -34.13 -4.71
N LEU A 36 15.64 -33.75 -3.78
CA LEU A 36 15.29 -32.91 -2.64
C LEU A 36 15.54 -31.44 -2.99
N ALA A 37 14.51 -30.83 -3.54
CA ALA A 37 14.54 -29.41 -3.92
C ALA A 37 14.72 -28.50 -2.71
N PHE A 38 15.65 -27.54 -2.82
CA PHE A 38 15.92 -26.52 -1.79
C PHE A 38 16.47 -27.07 -0.45
N ALA A 39 17.07 -28.24 -0.47
CA ALA A 39 17.84 -28.76 0.66
C ALA A 39 19.06 -27.86 0.93
N SER A 40 19.44 -27.65 2.17
CA SER A 40 20.60 -26.82 2.51
C SER A 40 21.87 -27.66 2.50
N VAL A 41 22.90 -27.13 1.87
CA VAL A 41 24.25 -27.67 1.82
C VAL A 41 25.21 -26.63 2.36
N SER A 42 25.90 -26.89 3.47
CA SER A 42 26.79 -25.94 4.11
C SER A 42 28.12 -26.57 4.48
N ILE A 43 29.18 -25.78 4.52
CA ILE A 43 30.49 -26.23 5.06
C ILE A 43 30.34 -26.23 6.59
N LYS A 44 30.56 -27.40 7.21
CA LYS A 44 30.43 -27.59 8.66
C LYS A 44 31.29 -26.60 9.44
N GLY A 45 30.70 -25.88 10.37
CA GLY A 45 31.38 -24.86 11.20
C GLY A 45 31.64 -23.55 10.52
N THR A 46 31.05 -23.31 9.34
CA THR A 46 31.09 -22.03 8.63
C THR A 46 29.67 -21.61 8.23
N THR A 47 29.54 -20.41 7.70
CA THR A 47 28.27 -19.88 7.15
C THR A 47 28.19 -20.01 5.63
N GLN A 48 29.20 -20.59 5.02
CA GLN A 48 29.22 -20.76 3.58
C GLN A 48 28.40 -22.00 3.21
N GLY A 49 27.35 -21.76 2.40
CA GLY A 49 26.46 -22.81 1.95
C GLY A 49 25.60 -22.36 0.78
N VAL A 50 24.90 -23.30 0.18
CA VAL A 50 23.95 -23.11 -0.93
C VAL A 50 22.74 -24.00 -0.68
N ASN A 51 21.65 -23.73 -1.37
CA ASN A 51 20.50 -24.63 -1.42
C ASN A 51 20.50 -25.37 -2.75
N THR A 52 19.98 -26.60 -2.75
CA THR A 52 19.71 -27.34 -3.99
C THR A 52 18.62 -26.62 -4.80
N ASP A 53 18.71 -26.74 -6.11
CA ASP A 53 17.65 -26.28 -7.03
C ASP A 53 16.42 -27.23 -6.99
N LEU A 54 15.46 -27.02 -7.93
CA LEU A 54 14.23 -27.82 -8.03
C LEU A 54 14.51 -29.32 -8.27
N ASP A 55 15.63 -29.63 -8.91
CA ASP A 55 16.01 -30.97 -9.28
C ASP A 55 17.04 -31.55 -8.29
N GLY A 56 17.17 -30.93 -7.11
CA GLY A 56 18.07 -31.37 -6.05
C GLY A 56 19.56 -31.10 -6.32
N PHE A 57 19.93 -30.40 -7.41
CA PHE A 57 21.31 -30.06 -7.71
C PHE A 57 21.79 -28.86 -6.89
N PHE A 58 23.08 -28.88 -6.56
CA PHE A 58 23.77 -27.75 -5.95
C PHE A 58 25.17 -27.56 -6.53
N THR A 59 25.66 -26.33 -6.47
CA THR A 59 27.04 -25.98 -6.78
C THR A 59 27.57 -25.08 -5.66
N LEU A 60 28.66 -25.52 -5.00
CA LEU A 60 29.27 -24.80 -3.88
C LEU A 60 30.76 -24.62 -4.13
N GLU A 61 31.22 -23.36 -4.12
CA GLU A 61 32.65 -23.05 -4.10
C GLU A 61 33.18 -23.19 -2.68
N VAL A 62 34.25 -23.93 -2.49
CA VAL A 62 34.86 -24.19 -1.19
C VAL A 62 36.37 -23.98 -1.24
N PRO A 63 37.01 -23.56 -0.15
CA PRO A 63 38.49 -23.52 -0.06
C PRO A 63 39.10 -24.86 -0.33
N GLU A 64 40.32 -24.89 -0.94
CA GLU A 64 41.05 -26.14 -1.12
C GLU A 64 41.36 -26.82 0.22
N GLY A 65 41.39 -28.14 0.22
CA GLY A 65 41.69 -28.97 1.39
C GLY A 65 40.57 -29.93 1.75
N LYS A 66 40.64 -30.45 2.98
CA LYS A 66 39.63 -31.37 3.51
C LYS A 66 38.47 -30.54 4.07
N GLN A 67 37.31 -30.62 3.43
CA GLN A 67 36.05 -29.95 3.83
C GLN A 67 35.05 -30.98 4.34
N THR A 68 34.22 -30.62 5.31
CA THR A 68 33.06 -31.44 5.70
C THR A 68 31.82 -30.66 5.34
N LEU A 69 30.97 -31.20 4.47
CA LEU A 69 29.68 -30.61 4.16
C LEU A 69 28.60 -31.24 5.03
N THR A 70 27.71 -30.41 5.52
CA THR A 70 26.47 -30.79 6.20
C THR A 70 25.29 -30.58 5.24
N PHE A 71 24.51 -31.63 5.06
CA PHE A 71 23.31 -31.64 4.21
C PHE A 71 22.09 -31.74 5.12
N THR A 72 21.16 -30.78 4.98
CA THR A 72 19.97 -30.77 5.77
C THR A 72 18.74 -30.51 4.89
N TYR A 73 17.68 -31.29 5.17
CA TYR A 73 16.39 -31.11 4.52
C TYR A 73 15.25 -31.35 5.53
N VAL A 74 14.17 -30.58 5.45
CA VAL A 74 13.05 -30.72 6.39
C VAL A 74 12.40 -32.09 6.23
N GLY A 75 12.26 -32.80 7.34
CA GLY A 75 11.76 -34.18 7.35
C GLY A 75 12.78 -35.25 6.98
N TYR A 76 14.06 -34.90 7.03
CA TYR A 76 15.16 -35.82 6.75
C TYR A 76 16.27 -35.74 7.82
N THR A 77 16.84 -36.86 8.15
CA THR A 77 18.02 -36.91 9.02
C THR A 77 19.19 -36.20 8.36
N SER A 78 19.82 -35.26 9.04
CA SER A 78 20.98 -34.53 8.51
C SER A 78 22.17 -35.47 8.29
N ALA A 79 22.90 -35.28 7.20
CA ALA A 79 24.09 -36.07 6.85
C ALA A 79 25.34 -35.19 6.74
N ASP A 80 26.47 -35.66 7.26
CA ASP A 80 27.77 -35.03 7.08
C ASP A 80 28.64 -35.87 6.12
N LYS A 81 29.30 -35.22 5.18
CA LYS A 81 30.25 -35.87 4.26
C LYS A 81 31.56 -35.11 4.19
N ALA A 82 32.65 -35.80 4.48
CA ALA A 82 33.99 -35.26 4.31
C ALA A 82 34.45 -35.41 2.86
N ILE A 83 34.93 -34.32 2.24
CA ILE A 83 35.36 -34.25 0.85
C ILE A 83 36.72 -33.53 0.80
N VAL A 84 37.62 -34.01 -0.07
CA VAL A 84 38.90 -33.35 -0.31
C VAL A 84 38.79 -32.62 -1.66
N VAL A 85 38.98 -31.32 -1.65
CA VAL A 85 38.87 -30.45 -2.83
C VAL A 85 40.22 -29.84 -3.14
N LYS A 86 40.65 -29.87 -4.40
CA LYS A 86 41.85 -29.16 -4.87
C LYS A 86 41.49 -27.88 -5.59
N ALA A 87 42.38 -26.92 -5.61
CA ALA A 87 42.19 -25.66 -6.33
C ALA A 87 41.79 -25.86 -7.78
N ASN A 88 40.74 -25.16 -8.22
CA ASN A 88 40.21 -25.23 -9.59
C ASN A 88 39.72 -26.64 -10.04
N GLU A 89 39.53 -27.58 -9.12
CA GLU A 89 38.96 -28.90 -9.41
C GLU A 89 37.43 -28.88 -9.09
N THR A 90 36.65 -29.58 -9.91
CA THR A 90 35.23 -29.83 -9.62
C THR A 90 35.06 -31.25 -9.12
N VAL A 91 34.49 -31.43 -7.95
CA VAL A 91 34.18 -32.74 -7.35
C VAL A 91 32.64 -32.93 -7.44
N GLU A 92 32.21 -34.05 -8.07
CA GLU A 92 30.79 -34.39 -8.16
C GLU A 92 30.40 -35.41 -7.09
N ILE A 93 29.27 -35.22 -6.43
CA ILE A 93 28.79 -36.11 -5.37
C ILE A 93 27.25 -36.29 -5.46
N THR A 94 26.81 -37.50 -5.06
CA THR A 94 25.38 -37.78 -4.82
C THR A 94 25.20 -38.06 -3.33
N ILE A 95 24.18 -37.49 -2.75
CA ILE A 95 23.82 -37.63 -1.34
C ILE A 95 22.37 -38.09 -1.24
N ASP A 96 22.21 -39.24 -0.56
CA ASP A 96 20.92 -39.80 -0.21
C ASP A 96 20.60 -39.45 1.23
N LEU A 97 19.55 -38.65 1.43
CA LEU A 97 19.05 -38.35 2.78
C LEU A 97 17.95 -39.34 3.15
N ILE A 98 17.94 -39.78 4.40
CA ILE A 98 16.94 -40.69 4.95
C ILE A 98 15.78 -39.84 5.45
N SER A 99 14.57 -40.06 4.90
CA SER A 99 13.35 -39.44 5.39
C SER A 99 13.09 -39.88 6.84
N GLU A 100 13.01 -38.91 7.75
CA GLU A 100 12.32 -39.15 9.00
C GLU A 100 10.85 -39.14 8.66
N SER A 101 10.09 -40.14 9.03
CA SER A 101 8.64 -40.18 8.88
C SER A 101 8.03 -39.09 9.80
N VAL A 102 8.00 -37.84 9.30
CA VAL A 102 7.52 -36.68 10.04
C VAL A 102 6.08 -36.42 9.66
N GLN A 103 5.19 -36.97 10.43
CA GLN A 103 3.88 -36.43 10.58
C GLN A 103 3.95 -35.17 11.45
N LEU A 104 3.74 -34.01 10.81
CA LEU A 104 3.44 -32.70 11.38
C LEU A 104 4.46 -32.03 12.30
N GLU A 105 5.12 -31.13 11.73
CA GLU A 105 5.61 -29.99 12.49
C GLU A 105 4.66 -28.78 12.38
N GLY A 106 3.91 -28.55 13.45
CA GLY A 106 3.56 -27.22 13.89
C GLY A 106 4.75 -26.54 14.57
N VAL A 107 5.98 -26.89 14.22
CA VAL A 107 7.19 -26.27 14.75
C VAL A 107 8.00 -25.77 13.57
N VAL A 108 8.08 -24.47 13.46
CA VAL A 108 9.05 -23.78 12.62
C VAL A 108 10.45 -24.16 13.11
N VAL A 109 11.05 -25.15 12.50
CA VAL A 109 12.51 -25.20 12.45
C VAL A 109 12.92 -24.12 11.45
N GLN A 110 13.48 -23.06 11.95
CA GLN A 110 14.10 -21.99 11.16
C GLN A 110 15.34 -22.51 10.43
N ALA A 111 15.19 -23.39 9.45
CA ALA A 111 16.04 -23.29 8.30
C ALA A 111 15.55 -22.06 7.55
N THR A 112 16.33 -21.01 7.51
CA THR A 112 16.02 -19.70 6.94
C THR A 112 15.78 -19.82 5.44
N ARG A 113 14.63 -20.36 5.04
CA ARG A 113 14.16 -20.30 3.66
C ARG A 113 13.75 -18.87 3.41
N SER A 114 14.37 -18.23 2.45
CA SER A 114 13.99 -16.87 2.06
C SER A 114 12.51 -16.86 1.64
N LYS A 115 11.67 -16.21 2.43
CA LYS A 115 10.24 -16.01 2.13
C LYS A 115 10.01 -15.07 0.94
N SER A 116 11.08 -14.64 0.29
CA SER A 116 11.02 -13.94 -1.00
C SER A 116 10.57 -14.83 -2.15
N ARG A 117 10.71 -16.16 -2.02
CA ARG A 117 10.43 -17.14 -3.08
C ARG A 117 8.97 -17.57 -3.08
N GLU A 118 8.35 -17.62 -4.27
CA GLU A 118 6.95 -18.02 -4.46
C GLU A 118 6.67 -19.44 -3.91
N ALA A 119 7.54 -20.42 -4.21
CA ALA A 119 7.35 -21.79 -3.75
C ALA A 119 7.38 -21.93 -2.22
N THR A 120 8.26 -21.18 -1.53
CA THR A 120 8.32 -21.20 -0.06
C THR A 120 7.02 -20.71 0.57
N LEU A 121 6.44 -19.65 0.01
CA LEU A 121 5.19 -19.08 0.49
C LEU A 121 3.98 -19.99 0.20
N LEU A 122 3.98 -20.69 -0.94
CA LEU A 122 2.93 -21.68 -1.25
C LEU A 122 2.98 -22.89 -0.32
N ILE A 123 4.16 -23.38 0.03
CA ILE A 123 4.32 -24.46 1.03
C ILE A 123 3.84 -23.99 2.41
N GLU A 124 4.15 -22.74 2.82
CA GLU A 124 3.64 -22.18 4.07
C GLU A 124 2.10 -22.08 4.04
N GLN A 125 1.53 -21.63 2.91
CA GLN A 125 0.08 -21.58 2.69
C GLN A 125 -0.56 -22.96 2.78
N GLN A 126 -0.01 -23.97 2.12
CA GLN A 126 -0.50 -25.36 2.14
C GLN A 126 -0.54 -25.94 3.57
N ARG A 127 0.48 -25.65 4.39
CA ARG A 127 0.62 -26.20 5.76
C ARG A 127 -0.18 -25.43 6.81
N SER A 128 -0.35 -24.12 6.67
CA SER A 128 -1.08 -23.28 7.64
C SER A 128 -2.51 -23.76 7.86
N VAL A 129 -3.02 -23.71 9.09
CA VAL A 129 -4.46 -23.86 9.40
C VAL A 129 -5.23 -22.62 8.97
N GLU A 130 -4.63 -21.47 9.09
CA GLU A 130 -5.20 -20.17 8.71
C GLU A 130 -5.22 -19.99 7.19
N MET A 131 -6.25 -19.27 6.69
CA MET A 131 -6.35 -18.91 5.27
C MET A 131 -5.49 -17.69 4.98
N LYS A 132 -4.25 -17.92 4.57
CA LYS A 132 -3.29 -16.87 4.22
C LYS A 132 -3.10 -16.79 2.72
N GLN A 133 -2.85 -15.59 2.21
CA GLN A 133 -2.37 -15.35 0.86
C GLN A 133 -1.12 -14.47 0.95
N HIS A 134 -0.07 -14.87 0.27
CA HIS A 134 1.21 -14.15 0.29
C HIS A 134 1.66 -13.80 -1.13
N ILE A 135 2.36 -12.67 -1.24
CA ILE A 135 3.06 -12.26 -2.47
C ILE A 135 4.52 -12.03 -2.11
N GLY A 136 5.42 -12.87 -2.63
CA GLY A 136 6.87 -12.73 -2.42
C GLY A 136 7.52 -11.71 -3.34
N SER A 137 8.67 -11.19 -2.94
CA SER A 137 9.42 -10.22 -3.75
C SER A 137 9.84 -10.78 -5.12
N GLN A 138 9.97 -12.09 -5.28
CA GLN A 138 10.20 -12.75 -6.57
C GLN A 138 9.01 -12.55 -7.52
N GLU A 139 7.77 -12.75 -7.04
CA GLU A 139 6.54 -12.51 -7.82
C GLU A 139 6.37 -11.03 -8.15
N LEU A 140 6.64 -10.12 -7.20
CA LEU A 140 6.60 -8.68 -7.41
C LEU A 140 7.54 -8.28 -8.55
N SER A 141 8.75 -8.79 -8.53
CA SER A 141 9.75 -8.58 -9.56
C SER A 141 9.32 -9.14 -10.92
N ARG A 142 8.69 -10.33 -10.95
CA ARG A 142 8.18 -10.97 -12.17
C ARG A 142 7.05 -10.15 -12.80
N LYS A 143 6.16 -9.61 -11.99
CA LYS A 143 5.03 -8.78 -12.46
C LYS A 143 5.41 -7.31 -12.69
N GLY A 144 6.68 -6.95 -12.49
CA GLY A 144 7.21 -5.60 -12.75
C GLY A 144 6.63 -4.51 -11.86
N VAL A 145 6.09 -4.84 -10.69
CA VAL A 145 5.48 -3.86 -9.79
C VAL A 145 6.54 -3.17 -8.93
N SER A 146 6.42 -1.86 -8.72
CA SER A 146 7.39 -1.03 -8.02
C SER A 146 6.91 -0.53 -6.66
N ASP A 147 5.61 -0.65 -6.36
CA ASP A 147 4.99 -0.19 -5.13
C ASP A 147 4.03 -1.26 -4.56
N VAL A 148 3.78 -1.17 -3.25
CA VAL A 148 2.96 -2.14 -2.51
C VAL A 148 1.50 -2.13 -2.95
N ALA A 149 0.91 -0.95 -3.26
CA ALA A 149 -0.49 -0.89 -3.71
C ALA A 149 -0.70 -1.64 -5.02
N SER A 150 0.20 -1.43 -5.99
CA SER A 150 0.18 -2.15 -7.28
C SER A 150 0.43 -3.65 -7.10
N ALA A 151 1.24 -4.04 -6.12
CA ALA A 151 1.50 -5.42 -5.76
C ALA A 151 0.25 -6.13 -5.25
N VAL A 152 -0.40 -5.54 -4.25
CA VAL A 152 -1.60 -6.09 -3.60
C VAL A 152 -2.77 -6.19 -4.59
N ALA A 153 -2.90 -5.22 -5.51
CA ALA A 153 -3.93 -5.24 -6.56
C ALA A 153 -3.79 -6.39 -7.58
N LYS A 154 -2.65 -7.09 -7.61
CA LYS A 154 -2.47 -8.30 -8.45
C LYS A 154 -2.95 -9.58 -7.78
N THR A 155 -3.51 -9.50 -6.55
CA THR A 155 -4.10 -10.65 -5.84
C THR A 155 -5.60 -10.79 -6.08
N THR A 156 -6.10 -11.99 -5.85
CA THR A 156 -7.52 -12.30 -6.00
C THR A 156 -8.36 -11.42 -5.07
N GLY A 157 -9.48 -10.89 -5.55
CA GLY A 157 -10.42 -10.12 -4.75
C GLY A 157 -9.91 -8.78 -4.22
N VAL A 158 -8.80 -8.28 -4.76
CA VAL A 158 -8.24 -6.97 -4.39
C VAL A 158 -8.22 -6.04 -5.60
N ALA A 159 -8.72 -4.82 -5.42
CA ALA A 159 -8.68 -3.75 -6.39
C ALA A 159 -7.98 -2.52 -5.82
N LYS A 160 -7.35 -1.73 -6.69
CA LYS A 160 -6.74 -0.44 -6.35
C LYS A 160 -7.64 0.69 -6.87
N GLN A 161 -7.79 1.75 -6.08
CA GLN A 161 -8.41 2.98 -6.56
C GLN A 161 -7.43 3.70 -7.50
N GLU A 162 -7.92 4.08 -8.69
CA GLU A 162 -7.09 4.83 -9.61
C GLU A 162 -6.69 6.20 -9.05
N GLY A 163 -5.43 6.59 -9.26
CA GLY A 163 -4.88 7.86 -8.75
C GLY A 163 -4.51 7.87 -7.26
N SER A 164 -4.73 6.77 -6.52
CA SER A 164 -4.36 6.67 -5.10
C SER A 164 -3.84 5.27 -4.76
N GLY A 165 -3.20 5.12 -3.60
CA GLY A 165 -2.80 3.81 -3.06
C GLY A 165 -3.88 3.13 -2.22
N THR A 166 -5.11 3.64 -2.27
CA THR A 166 -6.25 3.02 -1.59
C THR A 166 -6.63 1.72 -2.26
N ILE A 167 -6.85 0.70 -1.46
CA ILE A 167 -7.26 -0.61 -1.93
C ILE A 167 -8.66 -0.98 -1.43
N PHE A 168 -9.32 -1.81 -2.22
CA PHE A 168 -10.59 -2.47 -1.89
C PHE A 168 -10.33 -3.95 -1.80
N VAL A 169 -10.74 -4.59 -0.71
CA VAL A 169 -10.65 -6.04 -0.53
C VAL A 169 -12.05 -6.60 -0.50
N ARG A 170 -12.38 -7.49 -1.44
CA ARG A 170 -13.72 -8.08 -1.58
C ARG A 170 -14.84 -7.03 -1.65
N GLY A 171 -14.59 -5.96 -2.40
CA GLY A 171 -15.53 -4.86 -2.57
C GLY A 171 -15.64 -3.89 -1.38
N LEU A 172 -14.88 -4.10 -0.32
CA LEU A 172 -14.89 -3.25 0.86
C LEU A 172 -13.71 -2.28 0.82
N GLY A 173 -13.99 -0.97 0.95
CA GLY A 173 -13.04 0.11 0.81
C GLY A 173 -12.15 0.33 2.02
N ASP A 174 -11.43 1.46 2.02
CA ASP A 174 -10.37 1.80 2.98
C ASP A 174 -10.77 1.60 4.44
N ARG A 175 -11.96 2.06 4.87
CA ARG A 175 -12.39 1.95 6.29
C ARG A 175 -12.53 0.51 6.77
N TYR A 176 -12.81 -0.42 5.85
CA TYR A 176 -12.98 -1.85 6.12
C TYR A 176 -11.68 -2.65 6.05
N ASN A 177 -10.55 -2.02 5.77
CA ASN A 177 -9.25 -2.67 5.67
C ASN A 177 -8.31 -2.22 6.80
N SER A 178 -7.23 -2.95 7.02
CA SER A 178 -6.15 -2.57 7.92
C SER A 178 -4.79 -2.79 7.26
N THR A 179 -3.80 -2.00 7.67
CA THR A 179 -2.42 -2.08 7.16
C THR A 179 -1.45 -2.15 8.32
N SER A 180 -0.49 -3.07 8.22
CA SER A 180 0.59 -3.27 9.19
C SER A 180 1.95 -3.41 8.50
N LEU A 181 3.01 -3.22 9.27
CA LEU A 181 4.39 -3.52 8.92
C LEU A 181 4.96 -4.45 9.97
N ASN A 182 5.42 -5.65 9.58
CA ASN A 182 5.92 -6.68 10.50
C ASN A 182 4.93 -7.02 11.64
N GLY A 183 3.62 -7.08 11.34
CA GLY A 183 2.56 -7.39 12.31
C GLY A 183 2.15 -6.26 13.25
N LEU A 184 2.70 -5.05 13.09
CA LEU A 184 2.36 -3.87 13.90
C LEU A 184 1.67 -2.81 13.03
N PRO A 185 0.58 -2.16 13.50
CA PRO A 185 -0.20 -1.23 12.71
C PRO A 185 0.61 -0.02 12.26
N LEU A 186 0.22 0.57 11.13
CA LEU A 186 0.79 1.79 10.58
C LEU A 186 -0.19 2.96 10.70
N ALA A 187 0.35 4.14 10.99
CA ALA A 187 -0.36 5.41 10.98
C ALA A 187 -0.71 5.84 9.54
N SER A 188 -1.77 6.66 9.36
CA SER A 188 -2.21 7.14 8.04
C SER A 188 -1.64 8.51 7.70
N ASN A 189 -1.15 8.67 6.46
CA ASN A 189 -0.70 9.94 5.91
C ASN A 189 -1.83 10.78 5.27
N ASP A 190 -3.03 10.27 5.21
CA ASP A 190 -4.16 10.94 4.58
C ASP A 190 -5.21 11.32 5.64
N PRO A 191 -5.61 12.60 5.75
CA PRO A 191 -6.63 13.02 6.71
C PRO A 191 -7.99 12.36 6.43
N GLU A 192 -8.27 11.97 5.20
CA GLU A 192 -9.53 11.38 4.77
C GLU A 192 -9.57 9.86 4.86
N LYS A 193 -8.44 9.20 5.20
CA LYS A 193 -8.33 7.73 5.14
C LYS A 193 -7.87 7.13 6.45
N LYS A 194 -8.28 5.89 6.67
CA LYS A 194 -7.88 5.08 7.80
C LYS A 194 -6.47 4.54 7.63
N ASN A 195 -6.17 4.04 6.44
CA ASN A 195 -4.91 3.38 6.14
C ASN A 195 -3.96 4.34 5.42
N ILE A 196 -2.69 4.04 5.55
CA ILE A 196 -1.64 4.74 4.82
C ILE A 196 -1.75 4.47 3.32
N ASP A 197 -1.37 5.44 2.50
CA ASP A 197 -1.28 5.26 1.04
C ASP A 197 -0.18 4.25 0.72
N LEU A 198 -0.56 3.08 0.21
CA LEU A 198 0.37 2.00 -0.08
C LEU A 198 1.29 2.27 -1.27
N ASN A 199 1.04 3.32 -2.08
CA ASN A 199 1.95 3.73 -3.16
C ASN A 199 3.28 4.28 -2.62
N ILE A 200 3.32 4.78 -1.38
CA ILE A 200 4.55 5.37 -0.82
C ILE A 200 5.61 4.30 -0.50
N PHE A 201 5.23 3.02 -0.41
CA PHE A 201 6.15 1.93 -0.11
C PHE A 201 6.71 1.33 -1.40
N SER A 202 8.02 1.52 -1.62
CA SER A 202 8.76 0.81 -2.67
C SER A 202 8.82 -0.69 -2.39
N THR A 203 8.75 -1.53 -3.43
CA THR A 203 8.99 -2.97 -3.31
C THR A 203 10.42 -3.32 -2.89
N ASP A 204 11.35 -2.35 -2.90
CA ASP A 204 12.72 -2.55 -2.42
C ASP A 204 12.81 -2.89 -0.93
N ILE A 205 11.85 -2.44 -0.12
CA ILE A 205 11.80 -2.76 1.32
C ILE A 205 11.10 -4.08 1.64
N VAL A 206 10.41 -4.69 0.66
CA VAL A 206 9.46 -5.80 0.86
C VAL A 206 10.14 -7.14 0.67
N GLU A 207 10.07 -8.02 1.67
CA GLU A 207 10.39 -9.45 1.54
C GLU A 207 9.18 -10.22 0.97
N TYR A 208 8.02 -10.04 1.59
CA TYR A 208 6.73 -10.49 1.10
C TYR A 208 5.60 -9.64 1.71
N ILE A 209 4.41 -9.72 1.12
CA ILE A 209 3.19 -9.10 1.63
C ILE A 209 2.24 -10.23 2.02
N ALA A 210 1.75 -10.22 3.25
CA ALA A 210 0.69 -11.11 3.70
C ALA A 210 -0.67 -10.40 3.58
N ILE A 211 -1.67 -11.09 3.06
CA ILE A 211 -3.04 -10.58 2.91
C ILE A 211 -3.98 -11.54 3.62
N ASP A 212 -4.43 -11.13 4.82
CA ASP A 212 -5.37 -11.87 5.64
C ASP A 212 -6.79 -11.41 5.29
N LYS A 213 -7.54 -12.19 4.51
CA LYS A 213 -8.95 -11.92 4.18
C LYS A 213 -9.92 -12.53 5.19
N THR A 214 -9.41 -13.34 6.10
CA THR A 214 -10.09 -13.92 7.25
C THR A 214 -9.47 -13.39 8.54
N TYR A 215 -10.26 -13.31 9.60
CA TYR A 215 -9.81 -12.76 10.88
C TYR A 215 -9.23 -13.85 11.79
N PHE A 216 -8.14 -13.51 12.46
CA PHE A 216 -7.48 -14.31 13.51
C PHE A 216 -7.36 -13.51 14.79
N ALA A 217 -7.53 -14.14 15.93
CA ALA A 217 -7.60 -13.48 17.23
C ALA A 217 -6.35 -12.64 17.61
N ARG A 218 -5.19 -12.88 16.99
CA ARG A 218 -3.97 -12.07 17.19
C ARG A 218 -4.03 -10.70 16.49
N ASN A 219 -4.84 -10.56 15.43
CA ASN A 219 -5.00 -9.32 14.69
C ASN A 219 -5.97 -8.38 15.37
N TYR A 220 -5.82 -7.07 15.20
CA TYR A 220 -6.83 -6.11 15.64
C TYR A 220 -8.14 -6.34 14.90
N GLY A 221 -9.26 -6.15 15.58
CA GLY A 221 -10.60 -6.45 15.04
C GLY A 221 -11.18 -5.40 14.11
N ASP A 222 -10.52 -4.26 13.93
CA ASP A 222 -11.01 -3.15 13.12
C ASP A 222 -10.77 -3.38 11.62
N PHE A 223 -11.38 -4.42 11.05
CA PHE A 223 -11.50 -4.64 9.60
C PHE A 223 -12.54 -5.70 9.26
N ALA A 224 -13.15 -5.58 8.08
CA ALA A 224 -14.05 -6.55 7.48
C ALA A 224 -13.55 -7.06 6.11
N GLY A 225 -12.83 -6.24 5.36
CA GLY A 225 -12.25 -6.58 4.06
C GLY A 225 -11.04 -7.48 4.19
N GLY A 226 -9.93 -6.93 4.64
CA GLY A 226 -8.67 -7.64 4.84
C GLY A 226 -7.63 -6.83 5.61
N ASN A 227 -6.65 -7.55 6.16
CA ASN A 227 -5.44 -6.97 6.73
C ASN A 227 -4.27 -7.19 5.76
N ILE A 228 -3.53 -6.12 5.46
CA ILE A 228 -2.36 -6.15 4.61
C ILE A 228 -1.14 -5.93 5.49
N ASP A 229 -0.32 -6.95 5.62
CA ASP A 229 0.90 -6.91 6.42
C ASP A 229 2.13 -6.94 5.52
N ILE A 230 2.89 -5.84 5.53
CA ILE A 230 4.13 -5.68 4.78
C ILE A 230 5.26 -6.28 5.61
N MET A 231 5.90 -7.32 5.12
CA MET A 231 7.07 -7.90 5.79
C MET A 231 8.34 -7.32 5.20
N SER A 232 9.13 -6.65 6.05
CA SER A 232 10.36 -5.99 5.64
C SER A 232 11.47 -6.98 5.34
N LYS A 233 12.29 -6.68 4.29
CA LYS A 233 13.46 -7.47 3.92
C LYS A 233 14.43 -7.64 5.08
N ASN A 234 14.96 -8.86 5.19
CA ASN A 234 16.04 -9.22 6.07
C ASN A 234 17.21 -9.72 5.23
N HIS A 235 18.39 -9.72 5.80
CA HIS A 235 19.56 -10.34 5.20
C HIS A 235 20.11 -11.43 6.12
N THR A 236 20.47 -12.56 5.53
CA THR A 236 21.23 -13.63 6.19
C THR A 236 22.21 -14.20 5.15
N GLY A 237 23.48 -14.31 5.47
CA GLY A 237 24.48 -14.91 4.55
C GLY A 237 25.62 -13.97 4.17
N ALA A 238 26.18 -14.18 2.98
CA ALA A 238 27.31 -13.40 2.46
C ALA A 238 26.94 -11.93 2.24
N GLY A 239 27.91 -11.04 2.42
CA GLY A 239 27.72 -9.61 2.18
C GLY A 239 27.52 -9.30 0.70
N PHE A 240 26.71 -8.28 0.40
CA PHE A 240 26.53 -7.76 -0.95
C PHE A 240 26.29 -6.25 -0.92
N VAL A 241 26.56 -5.60 -2.04
CA VAL A 241 26.12 -4.24 -2.35
C VAL A 241 25.52 -4.28 -3.76
N GLU A 242 24.27 -3.86 -3.89
CA GLU A 242 23.59 -3.75 -5.18
C GLU A 242 23.27 -2.27 -5.45
N VAL A 243 23.61 -1.79 -6.64
CA VAL A 243 23.29 -0.44 -7.10
C VAL A 243 22.43 -0.55 -8.36
N GLY A 244 21.28 0.12 -8.35
CA GLY A 244 20.36 0.20 -9.46
C GLY A 244 20.18 1.66 -9.92
N VAL A 245 20.10 1.85 -11.23
CA VAL A 245 19.74 3.12 -11.86
C VAL A 245 18.62 2.88 -12.87
N SER A 246 17.70 3.83 -12.96
CA SER A 246 16.58 3.72 -13.90
C SER A 246 16.17 5.09 -14.45
N THR A 247 15.48 5.04 -15.60
CA THR A 247 14.79 6.18 -16.17
C THR A 247 13.36 5.78 -16.51
N ASN A 248 12.44 6.73 -16.50
CA ASN A 248 11.05 6.51 -16.85
C ASN A 248 10.47 7.69 -17.63
N MET A 249 9.42 7.43 -18.40
CA MET A 249 8.66 8.45 -19.12
C MET A 249 7.18 8.10 -19.18
N ASN A 250 6.33 9.12 -19.21
CA ASN A 250 4.91 9.05 -19.51
C ASN A 250 4.63 9.66 -20.88
N THR A 251 3.91 8.96 -21.75
CA THR A 251 3.69 9.39 -23.14
C THR A 251 2.93 10.70 -23.26
N ASN A 252 1.99 10.97 -22.34
CA ASN A 252 1.27 12.24 -22.33
C ASN A 252 2.20 13.39 -21.89
N ALA A 253 3.03 13.17 -20.88
CA ALA A 253 3.97 14.17 -20.38
C ALA A 253 5.02 14.57 -21.44
N VAL A 254 5.64 13.58 -22.10
CA VAL A 254 6.70 13.87 -23.11
C VAL A 254 6.18 14.43 -24.43
N LYS A 255 4.87 14.33 -24.70
CA LYS A 255 4.22 14.95 -25.87
C LYS A 255 3.91 16.43 -25.68
N GLN A 256 3.97 16.94 -24.44
CA GLN A 256 3.68 18.34 -24.17
C GLN A 256 4.82 19.21 -24.64
N ASP A 257 4.54 20.24 -25.40
CA ASP A 257 5.51 21.27 -25.79
C ASP A 257 6.04 22.03 -24.54
N HIS A 258 5.17 22.19 -23.53
CA HIS A 258 5.39 22.86 -22.28
C HIS A 258 4.85 22.03 -21.12
N PHE A 259 5.69 21.20 -20.49
CA PHE A 259 5.32 20.53 -19.24
C PHE A 259 5.51 21.48 -18.07
N LYS A 260 4.43 21.82 -17.38
CA LYS A 260 4.41 22.86 -16.34
C LYS A 260 4.72 22.26 -14.96
N THR A 261 5.83 22.74 -14.36
CA THR A 261 6.20 22.48 -12.96
C THR A 261 6.07 23.74 -12.14
N LEU A 262 6.04 23.64 -10.82
CA LEU A 262 6.04 24.80 -9.92
C LEU A 262 7.49 25.27 -9.66
N SER A 263 7.72 26.58 -9.64
CA SER A 263 9.00 27.16 -9.21
C SER A 263 9.16 27.03 -7.68
N ASP A 264 10.37 27.19 -7.19
CA ASP A 264 10.72 27.18 -5.75
C ASP A 264 10.42 25.86 -5.02
N ARG A 265 10.42 24.72 -5.74
CA ARG A 265 10.28 23.39 -5.14
C ARG A 265 11.58 22.60 -5.21
N SER A 266 11.82 21.77 -4.21
CA SER A 266 13.00 20.92 -4.16
C SER A 266 12.88 19.77 -5.17
N PHE A 267 13.92 19.54 -5.97
CA PHE A 267 14.01 18.36 -6.83
C PHE A 267 13.82 17.04 -6.07
N PHE A 268 14.22 17.01 -4.79
CA PHE A 268 14.09 15.83 -3.92
C PHE A 268 12.76 15.79 -3.15
N GLY A 269 11.84 16.74 -3.36
CA GLY A 269 10.53 16.75 -2.76
C GLY A 269 10.50 17.13 -1.28
N PHE A 270 11.42 18.00 -0.82
CA PHE A 270 11.36 18.58 0.51
C PHE A 270 10.93 20.05 0.43
N SER A 271 10.08 20.50 1.34
CA SER A 271 9.59 21.87 1.42
C SER A 271 9.78 22.43 2.83
N ASP A 272 10.13 23.71 2.91
CA ASP A 272 10.19 24.51 4.12
C ASP A 272 9.17 25.65 4.13
N THR A 273 8.22 25.64 3.19
CA THR A 273 7.20 26.69 3.03
C THR A 273 6.30 26.77 4.26
N LYS A 274 6.11 27.98 4.79
CA LYS A 274 5.31 28.27 5.99
C LYS A 274 4.36 29.44 5.73
N ILE A 275 3.30 29.51 6.54
CA ILE A 275 2.41 30.69 6.57
C ILE A 275 3.23 31.92 6.91
N PRO A 276 3.12 33.03 6.12
CA PRO A 276 3.79 34.28 6.45
C PRO A 276 3.34 34.84 7.81
N GLY A 277 4.28 35.34 8.63
CA GLY A 277 3.99 35.80 10.00
C GLY A 277 3.00 36.96 10.11
N ASN A 278 2.87 37.77 9.08
CA ASN A 278 1.93 38.92 9.00
C ASN A 278 0.96 38.78 7.82
N ALA A 279 0.52 37.58 7.53
CA ALA A 279 -0.29 37.21 6.36
C ALA A 279 -1.56 38.05 6.14
N LEU A 280 -2.12 38.69 7.18
CA LEU A 280 -3.29 39.56 7.08
C LEU A 280 -2.98 41.04 7.06
N LYS A 281 -1.73 41.46 7.36
CA LYS A 281 -1.31 42.87 7.47
C LYS A 281 -0.40 43.34 6.33
N GLY A 282 -0.04 42.43 5.47
CA GLY A 282 0.80 42.68 4.32
C GLY A 282 0.83 41.45 3.41
N TYR A 283 1.23 41.68 2.17
CA TYR A 283 1.37 40.60 1.20
C TYR A 283 2.80 40.08 1.18
N ASN A 284 3.04 38.96 1.85
CA ASN A 284 4.34 38.28 1.94
C ASN A 284 4.30 36.84 1.44
N PHE A 285 3.28 36.49 0.70
CA PHE A 285 3.18 35.16 0.07
C PHE A 285 4.15 35.11 -1.12
N LYS A 286 4.86 34.01 -1.25
CA LYS A 286 5.60 33.69 -2.46
C LYS A 286 4.61 33.15 -3.48
N ASN A 287 4.56 33.73 -4.68
CA ASN A 287 3.81 33.13 -5.76
C ASN A 287 4.68 32.07 -6.43
N SER A 288 4.15 30.86 -6.57
CA SER A 288 4.78 29.84 -7.40
C SER A 288 4.53 30.22 -8.84
N THR A 289 5.58 30.66 -9.54
CA THR A 289 5.51 30.82 -10.99
C THR A 289 5.59 29.43 -11.62
N GLN A 290 4.83 29.21 -12.70
CA GLN A 290 4.97 28.01 -13.49
C GLN A 290 6.28 28.06 -14.26
N THR A 291 7.02 26.97 -14.27
CA THR A 291 8.23 26.81 -15.07
C THR A 291 8.04 25.66 -16.06
N ASP A 292 8.54 25.84 -17.26
CA ASP A 292 8.47 24.81 -18.29
C ASP A 292 9.63 23.83 -18.16
N THR A 293 9.29 22.56 -18.12
CA THR A 293 10.25 21.44 -18.18
C THR A 293 10.28 20.91 -19.61
N ARG A 294 11.43 21.07 -20.30
CA ARG A 294 11.56 20.69 -21.71
C ARG A 294 11.60 19.18 -21.96
N SER A 295 11.98 18.40 -20.95
CA SER A 295 12.15 16.95 -21.09
C SER A 295 11.70 16.27 -19.79
N PRO A 296 10.39 15.93 -19.66
CA PRO A 296 9.83 15.34 -18.45
C PRO A 296 10.16 13.85 -18.37
N TRP A 297 11.46 13.54 -18.22
CA TRP A 297 11.97 12.19 -17.98
C TRP A 297 12.27 12.01 -16.50
N GLY A 298 11.72 10.95 -15.94
CA GLY A 298 12.00 10.55 -14.57
C GLY A 298 13.30 9.76 -14.45
N ALA A 299 13.86 9.75 -13.25
CA ALA A 299 15.07 9.01 -12.90
C ALA A 299 14.88 8.27 -11.58
N GLY A 300 15.58 7.17 -11.41
CA GLY A 300 15.62 6.40 -10.16
C GLY A 300 17.01 5.94 -9.82
N LEU A 301 17.32 5.94 -8.53
CA LEU A 301 18.53 5.38 -7.94
C LEU A 301 18.13 4.52 -6.75
N ASN A 302 18.67 3.31 -6.64
CA ASN A 302 18.53 2.48 -5.45
C ASN A 302 19.87 1.83 -5.08
N ILE A 303 20.11 1.71 -3.79
CA ILE A 303 21.28 1.04 -3.19
C ILE A 303 20.74 0.07 -2.14
N ASN A 304 21.05 -1.20 -2.31
CA ASN A 304 20.72 -2.25 -1.36
C ASN A 304 22.02 -2.88 -0.84
N THR A 305 22.11 -3.12 0.44
CA THR A 305 23.29 -3.78 1.04
C THR A 305 22.89 -4.68 2.19
N GLY A 306 23.59 -5.79 2.33
CA GLY A 306 23.43 -6.69 3.45
C GLY A 306 24.74 -7.31 3.87
N LYS A 307 24.88 -7.57 5.17
CA LYS A 307 26.06 -8.26 5.72
C LYS A 307 25.72 -8.94 7.05
N SER A 308 26.27 -10.13 7.24
CA SER A 308 26.20 -10.85 8.52
C SER A 308 27.56 -10.83 9.21
N PHE A 309 27.54 -10.63 10.51
CA PHE A 309 28.70 -10.67 11.40
C PHE A 309 28.47 -11.77 12.43
N PHE A 310 29.43 -12.64 12.58
CA PHE A 310 29.37 -13.77 13.51
C PHE A 310 30.33 -13.50 14.67
N PHE A 311 29.81 -13.64 15.90
CA PHE A 311 30.57 -13.42 17.13
C PHE A 311 30.72 -14.77 17.82
N GLY A 312 31.86 -15.27 18.01
CA GLY A 312 32.22 -16.60 18.55
C GLY A 312 31.06 -17.37 19.22
N GLY A 313 30.87 -18.65 18.86
CA GLY A 313 29.71 -19.44 19.29
C GLY A 313 28.49 -19.29 18.39
N GLU A 314 27.31 -19.05 18.97
CA GLU A 314 26.01 -19.06 18.30
C GLU A 314 25.45 -17.69 17.96
N SER A 315 26.15 -16.58 18.31
CA SER A 315 25.65 -15.22 18.14
C SER A 315 25.95 -14.65 16.77
N ALA A 316 24.97 -13.98 16.14
CA ALA A 316 25.14 -13.33 14.84
C ALA A 316 24.35 -12.01 14.76
N LEU A 317 24.94 -11.00 14.08
CA LEU A 317 24.28 -9.76 13.71
C LEU A 317 24.10 -9.72 12.20
N HIS A 318 22.86 -9.65 11.76
CA HIS A 318 22.48 -9.55 10.36
C HIS A 318 21.99 -8.15 10.08
N LEU A 319 22.64 -7.45 9.17
CA LEU A 319 22.28 -6.10 8.76
C LEU A 319 21.77 -6.11 7.32
N PHE A 320 20.68 -5.41 7.09
CA PHE A 320 20.18 -5.05 5.77
C PHE A 320 19.89 -3.56 5.74
N ALA A 321 20.32 -2.86 4.69
CA ALA A 321 19.96 -1.47 4.47
C ALA A 321 19.61 -1.23 3.00
N THR A 322 18.62 -0.38 2.78
CA THR A 322 18.26 0.13 1.46
C THR A 322 18.08 1.65 1.49
N ALA A 323 18.49 2.30 0.42
CA ALA A 323 18.22 3.71 0.17
C ALA A 323 17.81 3.86 -1.30
N SER A 324 16.68 4.49 -1.56
CA SER A 324 16.19 4.74 -2.91
C SER A 324 15.64 6.14 -3.07
N PHE A 325 15.78 6.66 -4.28
CA PHE A 325 15.16 7.89 -4.75
C PHE A 325 14.59 7.64 -6.15
N GLY A 326 13.40 8.13 -6.40
CA GLY A 326 12.79 8.12 -7.72
C GLY A 326 11.91 9.34 -7.94
N ASN A 327 11.84 9.83 -9.17
CA ASN A 327 10.89 10.85 -9.57
C ASN A 327 10.13 10.45 -10.82
N ASN A 328 8.98 11.11 -11.03
CA ASN A 328 8.03 10.77 -12.08
C ASN A 328 7.30 12.00 -12.59
N PHE A 329 7.01 12.02 -13.89
CA PHE A 329 6.23 13.06 -14.54
C PHE A 329 4.99 12.43 -15.16
N LYS A 330 3.81 13.01 -14.91
CA LYS A 330 2.52 12.58 -15.48
C LYS A 330 1.75 13.77 -15.98
N GLN A 331 1.05 13.60 -17.08
CA GLN A 331 0.08 14.56 -17.59
C GLN A 331 -1.22 13.83 -17.94
N LYS A 332 -2.34 14.47 -17.64
CA LYS A 332 -3.66 14.00 -18.05
C LYS A 332 -4.52 15.13 -18.56
N GLU A 333 -5.24 14.84 -19.62
CA GLU A 333 -6.27 15.70 -20.18
C GLU A 333 -7.62 15.02 -20.08
N GLY A 334 -8.67 15.82 -19.87
CA GLY A 334 -9.99 15.29 -19.78
C GLY A 334 -11.06 16.33 -19.48
N VAL A 335 -12.20 15.84 -19.04
CA VAL A 335 -13.32 16.66 -18.60
C VAL A 335 -13.68 16.35 -17.15
N THR A 336 -14.12 17.36 -16.42
CA THR A 336 -14.69 17.22 -15.09
C THR A 336 -15.92 18.11 -14.95
N ARG A 337 -17.01 17.54 -14.45
CA ARG A 337 -18.32 18.16 -14.40
C ARG A 337 -18.98 17.97 -13.06
N THR A 338 -19.78 18.95 -12.65
CA THR A 338 -20.75 18.80 -11.56
C THR A 338 -22.14 18.89 -12.17
N ALA A 339 -22.82 17.75 -12.24
CA ALA A 339 -24.17 17.69 -12.77
C ALA A 339 -25.20 17.91 -11.64
N GLN A 340 -26.32 18.55 -12.00
CA GLN A 340 -27.51 18.67 -11.16
C GLN A 340 -28.66 17.85 -11.75
N ALA A 341 -29.81 17.92 -11.10
CA ALA A 341 -31.06 17.39 -11.63
C ALA A 341 -31.32 17.86 -13.08
N GLN A 342 -31.95 17.00 -13.87
CA GLN A 342 -32.34 17.30 -15.27
C GLN A 342 -31.17 17.58 -16.23
N ASN A 343 -30.02 16.95 -16.02
CA ASN A 343 -28.84 17.04 -16.86
C ASN A 343 -28.26 18.46 -17.06
N SER A 344 -28.57 19.38 -16.13
CA SER A 344 -27.92 20.68 -16.10
C SER A 344 -26.60 20.62 -15.36
N PHE A 345 -25.64 21.45 -15.77
CA PHE A 345 -24.34 21.53 -15.13
C PHE A 345 -24.21 22.80 -14.30
N THR A 346 -23.64 22.65 -13.09
CA THR A 346 -23.09 23.78 -12.36
C THR A 346 -21.66 24.05 -12.76
N LYS A 347 -20.93 23.00 -13.17
CA LYS A 347 -19.58 23.10 -13.73
C LYS A 347 -19.46 22.15 -14.93
N ASP A 348 -18.91 22.64 -16.04
CA ASP A 348 -18.51 21.85 -17.20
C ASP A 348 -17.14 22.34 -17.65
N LEU A 349 -16.09 21.61 -17.24
CA LEU A 349 -14.71 22.05 -17.29
C LEU A 349 -13.85 21.03 -18.04
N ASN A 350 -13.02 21.51 -18.98
CA ASN A 350 -11.88 20.79 -19.50
C ASN A 350 -10.74 20.88 -18.50
N LEU A 351 -10.09 19.76 -18.21
CA LEU A 351 -8.96 19.63 -17.29
C LEU A 351 -7.68 19.36 -18.07
N ASN A 352 -6.62 20.13 -17.76
CA ASN A 352 -5.25 19.80 -18.10
C ASN A 352 -4.43 19.78 -16.81
N SER A 353 -3.89 18.62 -16.43
CA SER A 353 -3.23 18.38 -15.16
C SER A 353 -1.80 17.89 -15.36
N PHE A 354 -0.86 18.59 -14.76
CA PHE A 354 0.57 18.24 -14.74
C PHE A 354 0.95 17.81 -13.33
N GLU A 355 1.57 16.65 -13.19
CA GLU A 355 2.03 16.12 -11.90
C GLU A 355 3.51 15.72 -11.96
N TYR A 356 4.29 16.28 -11.05
CA TYR A 356 5.65 15.84 -10.72
C TYR A 356 5.64 15.21 -9.33
N SER A 357 6.16 14.01 -9.20
CA SER A 357 6.21 13.29 -7.91
C SER A 357 7.59 12.75 -7.62
N THR A 358 7.95 12.69 -6.33
CA THR A 358 9.19 12.09 -5.85
C THR A 358 8.93 11.14 -4.71
N ASN A 359 9.73 10.09 -4.60
CA ASN A 359 9.75 9.19 -3.46
C ASN A 359 11.19 8.94 -3.03
N THR A 360 11.47 9.20 -1.77
CA THR A 360 12.75 8.87 -1.11
C THR A 360 12.48 7.89 0.00
N THR A 361 13.09 6.72 -0.07
CA THR A 361 12.93 5.66 0.95
C THR A 361 14.28 5.26 1.51
N GLY A 362 14.38 5.14 2.83
CA GLY A 362 15.52 4.58 3.54
C GLY A 362 15.05 3.55 4.56
N MET A 363 15.65 2.36 4.59
CA MET A 363 15.35 1.34 5.60
C MET A 363 16.65 0.73 6.14
N LEU A 364 16.69 0.52 7.44
CA LEU A 364 17.71 -0.24 8.13
C LEU A 364 17.03 -1.37 8.92
N ASN A 365 17.47 -2.58 8.70
CA ASN A 365 17.03 -3.74 9.45
C ASN A 365 18.26 -4.39 10.11
N ALA A 366 18.23 -4.54 11.42
CA ALA A 366 19.28 -5.16 12.21
C ALA A 366 18.67 -6.31 13.03
N LYS A 367 18.98 -7.54 12.70
CA LYS A 367 18.58 -8.73 13.46
C LYS A 367 19.78 -9.27 14.21
N PHE A 368 19.68 -9.32 15.52
CA PHE A 368 20.68 -9.91 16.40
C PHE A 368 20.16 -11.26 16.92
N ASP A 369 20.73 -12.34 16.42
CA ASP A 369 20.56 -13.69 16.96
C ASP A 369 21.53 -13.82 18.15
N ILE A 370 21.00 -13.82 19.36
CA ILE A 370 21.77 -14.00 20.59
C ILE A 370 22.27 -15.44 20.66
N ASN A 371 21.41 -16.36 20.26
CA ASN A 371 21.63 -17.79 20.04
C ASN A 371 20.48 -18.35 19.19
N ASP A 372 20.45 -19.66 18.92
CA ASP A 372 19.39 -20.31 18.12
C ASP A 372 18.00 -20.18 18.72
N ALA A 373 17.87 -19.91 20.01
CA ALA A 373 16.60 -19.77 20.73
C ALA A 373 16.13 -18.32 20.89
N ASN A 374 17.02 -17.33 20.79
CA ASN A 374 16.73 -15.95 21.15
C ASN A 374 17.20 -14.98 20.08
N SER A 375 16.27 -14.16 19.56
CA SER A 375 16.61 -13.11 18.61
C SER A 375 15.85 -11.81 18.89
N ILE A 376 16.51 -10.69 18.57
CA ILE A 376 15.95 -9.35 18.62
C ILE A 376 16.16 -8.69 17.26
N LYS A 377 15.13 -8.05 16.71
CA LYS A 377 15.15 -7.35 15.43
C LYS A 377 14.77 -5.89 15.64
N TYR A 378 15.61 -4.98 15.17
CA TYR A 378 15.29 -3.57 15.05
C TYR A 378 15.03 -3.23 13.57
N ASN A 379 13.96 -2.50 13.29
CA ASN A 379 13.59 -2.03 11.97
C ASN A 379 13.34 -0.52 12.00
N LEU A 380 14.08 0.23 11.21
CA LEU A 380 13.91 1.65 10.94
C LEU A 380 13.49 1.82 9.49
N LEU A 381 12.37 2.50 9.25
CA LEU A 381 11.92 2.90 7.92
C LEU A 381 11.66 4.40 7.89
N PHE A 382 12.22 5.07 6.89
CA PHE A 382 11.93 6.46 6.53
C PHE A 382 11.43 6.52 5.11
N VAL A 383 10.33 7.24 4.89
CA VAL A 383 9.78 7.54 3.57
C VAL A 383 9.48 9.04 3.50
N ASN A 384 9.89 9.70 2.42
CA ASN A 384 9.44 11.03 2.02
C ASN A 384 8.83 10.92 0.62
N ASP A 385 7.53 11.10 0.53
CA ASP A 385 6.78 11.14 -0.73
C ASP A 385 6.29 12.57 -0.98
N SER A 386 6.46 13.08 -2.19
CA SER A 386 5.95 14.39 -2.55
C SER A 386 5.25 14.37 -3.89
N LYS A 387 4.23 15.23 -4.01
CA LYS A 387 3.47 15.47 -5.23
C LYS A 387 3.32 16.96 -5.45
N GLU A 388 3.77 17.39 -6.60
CA GLU A 388 3.57 18.74 -7.12
C GLU A 388 2.58 18.63 -8.27
N LYS A 389 1.50 19.42 -8.22
CA LYS A 389 0.41 19.34 -9.17
C LYS A 389 -0.01 20.72 -9.63
N ASN A 390 -0.14 20.88 -10.93
CA ASN A 390 -0.70 22.07 -11.55
C ASN A 390 -1.91 21.68 -12.40
N ASP A 391 -3.10 22.02 -11.91
CA ASP A 391 -4.37 21.72 -12.56
C ASP A 391 -4.95 22.99 -13.18
N GLU A 392 -5.20 22.95 -14.49
CA GLU A 392 -5.84 24.00 -15.26
C GLU A 392 -7.21 23.52 -15.73
N TYR A 393 -8.25 24.27 -15.34
CA TYR A 393 -9.62 23.99 -15.73
C TYR A 393 -10.15 25.14 -16.59
N GLN A 394 -10.80 24.82 -17.69
CA GLN A 394 -11.40 25.81 -18.60
C GLN A 394 -12.81 25.40 -18.99
N GLY A 395 -13.78 26.28 -18.84
CA GLY A 395 -15.14 25.99 -19.24
C GLY A 395 -16.19 26.81 -18.53
N TYR A 396 -17.37 26.23 -18.40
CA TYR A 396 -18.51 26.86 -17.77
C TYR A 396 -18.54 26.57 -16.27
N VAL A 397 -18.75 27.64 -15.47
CA VAL A 397 -19.06 27.54 -14.04
C VAL A 397 -20.26 28.45 -13.79
N ARG A 398 -21.38 27.89 -13.28
CA ARG A 398 -22.60 28.63 -12.98
C ARG A 398 -22.27 29.83 -12.05
N ASP A 399 -22.91 30.96 -12.30
CA ASP A 399 -22.77 32.18 -11.52
C ASP A 399 -21.36 32.82 -11.53
N ILE A 400 -20.38 32.18 -12.17
CA ILE A 400 -19.01 32.69 -12.36
C ILE A 400 -18.77 33.07 -13.82
N THR A 401 -19.08 32.18 -14.77
CA THR A 401 -19.00 32.50 -16.21
C THR A 401 -20.01 33.56 -16.57
N LEU A 402 -19.54 34.73 -16.93
CA LEU A 402 -20.38 35.91 -17.24
C LEU A 402 -20.80 35.87 -18.72
N ASP A 403 -21.92 36.59 -19.07
CA ASP A 403 -22.37 36.67 -20.46
C ASP A 403 -21.34 37.27 -21.42
N ASN A 404 -20.46 38.13 -20.88
CA ASN A 404 -19.35 38.73 -21.62
C ASN A 404 -18.04 37.97 -21.51
N SER A 405 -18.05 36.73 -21.05
CA SER A 405 -16.90 35.86 -20.92
C SER A 405 -16.92 34.72 -21.96
N ASP A 406 -15.78 34.34 -22.49
CA ASP A 406 -15.62 33.12 -23.29
C ASP A 406 -15.73 31.88 -22.41
N TYR A 407 -15.02 31.89 -21.27
CA TYR A 407 -15.00 30.81 -20.29
C TYR A 407 -14.42 31.26 -18.94
N THR A 408 -14.70 30.47 -17.91
CA THR A 408 -13.99 30.54 -16.63
C THR A 408 -12.74 29.70 -16.67
N PHE A 409 -11.61 30.28 -16.24
CA PHE A 409 -10.32 29.61 -16.09
C PHE A 409 -10.00 29.47 -14.60
N ILE A 410 -9.79 28.23 -14.13
CA ILE A 410 -9.36 27.97 -12.75
C ILE A 410 -7.95 27.34 -12.84
N ASN A 411 -7.00 27.93 -12.15
CA ASN A 411 -5.69 27.34 -11.95
C ASN A 411 -5.52 27.00 -10.49
N ARG A 412 -5.30 25.70 -10.20
CA ARG A 412 -5.00 25.19 -8.87
C ARG A 412 -3.61 24.55 -8.85
N GLN A 413 -2.75 25.09 -8.04
CA GLN A 413 -1.40 24.62 -7.80
C GLN A 413 -1.34 24.00 -6.42
N THR A 414 -0.94 22.72 -6.34
CA THR A 414 -0.88 21.99 -5.07
C THR A 414 0.49 21.36 -4.93
N TYR A 415 1.11 21.56 -3.79
CA TYR A 415 2.25 20.77 -3.35
C TYR A 415 1.87 20.00 -2.09
N ARG A 416 2.15 18.72 -2.09
CA ARG A 416 1.93 17.84 -0.94
C ARG A 416 3.22 17.10 -0.61
N GLN A 417 3.51 16.97 0.67
CA GLN A 417 4.65 16.22 1.19
C GLN A 417 4.20 15.35 2.34
N ASP A 418 4.46 14.05 2.23
CA ASP A 418 4.16 13.06 3.24
C ASP A 418 5.47 12.44 3.74
N GLN A 419 5.74 12.55 5.03
CA GLN A 419 6.90 11.95 5.68
C GLN A 419 6.45 10.90 6.68
N LEU A 420 7.00 9.71 6.58
CA LEU A 420 6.77 8.60 7.49
C LEU A 420 8.09 8.18 8.12
N MET A 421 8.10 8.01 9.44
CA MET A 421 9.18 7.38 10.18
C MET A 421 8.62 6.26 11.05
N VAL A 422 9.10 5.04 10.85
CA VAL A 422 8.71 3.85 11.63
C VAL A 422 9.92 3.31 12.36
N ASN A 423 9.78 3.11 13.65
CA ASN A 423 10.75 2.41 14.49
C ASN A 423 10.07 1.20 15.10
N GLN A 424 10.66 0.02 14.94
CA GLN A 424 10.12 -1.23 15.49
C GLN A 424 11.21 -2.02 16.18
N LEU A 425 10.87 -2.60 17.31
CA LEU A 425 11.68 -3.56 18.03
C LEU A 425 10.85 -4.83 18.24
N LEU A 426 11.38 -5.96 17.76
CA LEU A 426 10.71 -7.25 17.77
C LEU A 426 11.59 -8.28 18.44
N GLY A 427 11.02 -9.13 19.29
CA GLY A 427 11.75 -10.19 19.97
C GLY A 427 11.07 -11.54 19.83
N ASN A 428 11.87 -12.58 19.62
CA ASN A 428 11.42 -13.98 19.60
C ASN A 428 12.31 -14.79 20.51
N HIS A 429 11.72 -15.51 21.47
CA HIS A 429 12.44 -16.26 22.50
C HIS A 429 11.80 -17.64 22.66
N LYS A 430 12.56 -18.69 22.43
CA LYS A 430 12.21 -20.09 22.77
C LYS A 430 12.68 -20.34 24.20
N LEU A 431 11.77 -20.15 25.18
CA LEU A 431 12.12 -20.32 26.60
C LEU A 431 12.41 -21.77 26.94
N ASN A 432 11.74 -22.71 26.29
CA ASN A 432 11.99 -24.14 26.28
C ASN A 432 11.30 -24.80 25.09
N ASN A 433 11.34 -26.13 24.98
CA ASN A 433 10.76 -26.86 23.87
C ASN A 433 9.23 -26.71 23.71
N GLN A 434 8.54 -26.22 24.77
CA GLN A 434 7.09 -26.07 24.80
C GLN A 434 6.63 -24.63 24.79
N LEU A 435 7.47 -23.67 25.21
CA LEU A 435 7.06 -22.30 25.44
C LEU A 435 7.91 -21.34 24.62
N ASP A 436 7.26 -20.66 23.67
CA ASP A 436 7.85 -19.57 22.90
C ASP A 436 7.21 -18.24 23.34
N LEU A 437 8.00 -17.19 23.41
CA LEU A 437 7.57 -15.83 23.73
C LEU A 437 7.89 -14.93 22.55
N ASN A 438 6.88 -14.24 22.03
CA ASN A 438 6.99 -13.29 20.94
C ASN A 438 6.50 -11.92 21.43
N TRP A 439 7.24 -10.86 21.14
CA TRP A 439 6.81 -9.50 21.45
C TRP A 439 7.26 -8.51 20.38
N GLY A 440 6.55 -7.39 20.31
CA GLY A 440 6.86 -6.31 19.39
C GLY A 440 6.43 -4.96 19.95
N ALA A 441 7.18 -3.92 19.64
CA ALA A 441 6.81 -2.54 19.90
C ALA A 441 7.13 -1.69 18.68
N ALA A 442 6.23 -0.78 18.33
CA ALA A 442 6.38 0.17 17.22
C ALA A 442 6.08 1.58 17.66
N PHE A 443 6.85 2.52 17.18
CA PHE A 443 6.55 3.94 17.23
C PHE A 443 6.61 4.51 15.81
N ASN A 444 5.46 4.96 15.34
CA ASN A 444 5.28 5.56 14.02
C ASN A 444 5.03 7.06 14.19
N ASN A 445 5.70 7.85 13.35
CA ASN A 445 5.47 9.28 13.24
C ASN A 445 5.19 9.61 11.77
N ILE A 446 4.08 10.30 11.53
CA ILE A 446 3.70 10.82 10.22
C ILE A 446 3.57 12.34 10.30
N SER A 447 4.11 13.01 9.29
CA SER A 447 3.86 14.41 8.98
C SER A 447 3.41 14.50 7.53
N ALA A 448 2.16 14.89 7.29
CA ALA A 448 1.61 15.10 5.97
C ALA A 448 1.19 16.56 5.82
N GLN A 449 1.74 17.24 4.83
CA GLN A 449 1.60 18.68 4.67
C GLN A 449 1.14 19.04 3.26
N THR A 450 0.24 20.02 3.18
CA THR A 450 -0.06 20.77 1.96
C THR A 450 0.35 22.22 2.20
N PRO A 451 1.65 22.56 2.06
CA PRO A 451 2.13 23.90 2.32
C PRO A 451 1.88 24.78 1.11
N ASP A 452 0.80 25.57 1.19
CA ASP A 452 0.46 26.57 0.18
C ASP A 452 -0.15 26.04 -1.13
N ARG A 453 -1.33 25.40 -1.03
CA ARG A 453 -2.18 25.21 -2.22
C ARG A 453 -2.73 26.55 -2.66
N GLN A 454 -2.51 26.91 -3.92
CA GLN A 454 -2.97 28.16 -4.52
C GLN A 454 -4.11 27.87 -5.48
N GLN A 455 -5.16 28.69 -5.45
CA GLN A 455 -6.22 28.67 -6.44
C GLN A 455 -6.57 30.09 -6.87
N TYR A 456 -6.69 30.27 -8.19
CA TYR A 456 -7.17 31.50 -8.79
C TYR A 456 -8.21 31.17 -9.84
N THR A 457 -9.33 31.88 -9.78
CA THR A 457 -10.47 31.76 -10.68
C THR A 457 -10.64 33.05 -11.47
N LEU A 458 -10.53 32.94 -12.80
CA LEU A 458 -10.58 34.06 -13.71
C LEU A 458 -11.62 33.81 -14.80
N ASN A 459 -12.20 34.88 -15.32
CA ASN A 459 -13.05 34.88 -16.51
C ASN A 459 -12.24 35.47 -17.68
N LYS A 460 -12.13 34.76 -18.79
CA LYS A 460 -11.62 35.31 -20.03
C LYS A 460 -12.67 36.17 -20.68
N LEU A 461 -12.36 37.44 -20.94
CA LEU A 461 -13.30 38.35 -21.56
C LEU A 461 -13.49 38.00 -23.05
N LYS A 462 -14.75 38.07 -23.52
CA LYS A 462 -15.13 37.69 -24.86
C LYS A 462 -14.40 38.54 -25.90
N ASP A 463 -13.95 37.89 -26.97
CA ASP A 463 -13.23 38.48 -28.08
C ASP A 463 -11.95 39.28 -27.63
N SER A 464 -11.33 38.88 -26.51
CA SER A 464 -10.17 39.52 -25.91
C SER A 464 -9.22 38.50 -25.32
N ASP A 465 -7.93 38.86 -25.22
CA ASP A 465 -6.93 38.09 -24.43
C ASP A 465 -6.86 38.55 -22.97
N SER A 466 -7.79 39.36 -22.54
CA SER A 466 -7.88 39.93 -21.20
C SER A 466 -8.66 39.04 -20.27
N TYR A 467 -8.25 39.01 -19.00
CA TYR A 467 -8.93 38.26 -17.94
C TYR A 467 -9.34 39.20 -16.79
N GLN A 468 -10.34 38.76 -16.03
CA GLN A 468 -10.78 39.34 -14.77
C GLN A 468 -10.87 38.22 -13.71
N PHE A 469 -10.50 38.49 -12.45
CA PHE A 469 -10.75 37.55 -11.36
C PHE A 469 -12.24 37.38 -11.14
N SER A 470 -12.67 36.15 -10.83
CA SER A 470 -13.99 35.97 -10.21
C SER A 470 -14.00 36.61 -8.82
N ILE A 471 -15.10 37.27 -8.52
CA ILE A 471 -15.36 37.95 -7.23
C ILE A 471 -16.70 37.52 -6.64
N ASN A 472 -17.30 36.46 -7.17
CA ASN A 472 -18.63 35.98 -6.74
C ASN A 472 -18.57 35.29 -5.38
N SER A 473 -17.50 34.58 -5.11
CA SER A 473 -17.21 33.99 -3.80
C SER A 473 -15.83 34.41 -3.31
N ARG A 474 -15.71 34.59 -2.00
CA ARG A 474 -14.40 34.81 -1.37
C ARG A 474 -13.45 33.66 -1.56
N SER A 475 -13.96 32.43 -1.73
CA SER A 475 -13.15 31.22 -1.95
C SER A 475 -12.65 31.04 -3.39
N ASP A 476 -13.06 31.89 -4.34
CA ASP A 476 -12.63 31.79 -5.74
C ASP A 476 -11.11 32.00 -5.89
N ASN A 477 -10.55 32.89 -5.05
CA ASN A 477 -9.11 33.19 -5.03
C ASN A 477 -8.57 32.96 -3.62
N ASN A 478 -7.79 31.91 -3.43
CA ASN A 478 -7.35 31.48 -2.11
C ASN A 478 -5.98 30.84 -2.07
N ARG A 479 -5.45 30.81 -0.85
CA ARG A 479 -4.26 30.02 -0.48
C ARG A 479 -4.61 29.18 0.73
N TYR A 480 -4.27 27.89 0.68
CA TYR A 480 -4.63 26.92 1.70
C TYR A 480 -3.39 26.20 2.23
N TYR A 481 -3.27 26.16 3.54
CA TYR A 481 -2.19 25.50 4.26
C TYR A 481 -2.78 24.41 5.15
N GLU A 482 -2.20 23.21 5.07
CA GLU A 482 -2.62 22.03 5.83
C GLU A 482 -1.42 21.36 6.47
N ASP A 483 -1.57 20.94 7.72
CA ASP A 483 -0.58 20.18 8.49
C ASP A 483 -1.30 19.08 9.25
N LEU A 484 -1.02 17.83 8.92
CA LEU A 484 -1.43 16.63 9.63
C LEU A 484 -0.21 16.03 10.33
N LYS A 485 -0.34 15.78 11.62
CA LYS A 485 0.63 14.99 12.39
C LYS A 485 -0.08 13.82 13.03
N GLU A 486 0.47 12.62 12.86
CA GLU A 486 -0.05 11.44 13.54
C GLU A 486 1.09 10.68 14.19
N ASN A 487 0.97 10.43 15.47
CA ASN A 487 1.85 9.57 16.24
C ASN A 487 1.09 8.31 16.63
N GLU A 488 1.70 7.17 16.44
CA GLU A 488 1.12 5.90 16.84
C GLU A 488 2.14 5.04 17.56
N PHE A 489 1.78 4.63 18.78
CA PHE A 489 2.50 3.63 19.54
C PHE A 489 1.69 2.34 19.59
N ALA A 490 2.30 1.23 19.21
CA ALA A 490 1.70 -0.08 19.30
C ALA A 490 2.66 -1.08 19.94
N ALA A 491 2.14 -1.95 20.77
CA ALA A 491 2.91 -3.03 21.39
C ALA A 491 2.08 -4.31 21.46
N ASN A 492 2.75 -5.44 21.29
CA ASN A 492 2.15 -6.75 21.47
C ASN A 492 3.09 -7.68 22.25
N ILE A 493 2.50 -8.66 22.93
CA ILE A 493 3.20 -9.77 23.55
C ILE A 493 2.31 -11.00 23.46
N ALA A 494 2.90 -12.15 23.09
CA ALA A 494 2.20 -13.41 23.01
C ALA A 494 3.10 -14.56 23.48
N ALA A 495 2.53 -15.46 24.26
CA ALA A 495 3.15 -16.71 24.67
C ALA A 495 2.46 -17.87 23.95
N ASP A 496 3.25 -18.70 23.28
CA ASP A 496 2.84 -19.91 22.58
C ASP A 496 3.24 -21.13 23.41
N TYR A 497 2.25 -21.86 23.91
CA TYR A 497 2.47 -23.10 24.68
C TYR A 497 2.06 -24.33 23.85
N LYS A 498 3.01 -25.21 23.57
CA LYS A 498 2.82 -26.46 22.80
C LYS A 498 2.44 -27.58 23.75
N PHE A 499 1.40 -28.35 23.41
CA PHE A 499 0.86 -29.42 24.24
C PHE A 499 0.39 -30.64 23.41
N GLY A 500 0.06 -31.74 24.10
CA GLY A 500 -0.49 -32.93 23.46
C GLY A 500 0.54 -33.65 22.59
N LYS A 501 1.63 -34.16 23.19
CA LYS A 501 2.61 -34.97 22.46
C LYS A 501 2.00 -36.27 21.94
N ASN A 502 2.23 -36.57 20.65
CA ASN A 502 1.93 -37.85 20.05
C ASN A 502 3.06 -38.89 20.32
N GLU A 503 2.91 -40.10 19.80
CA GLU A 503 3.87 -41.19 19.95
C GLU A 503 5.25 -40.88 19.36
N GLU A 504 5.31 -39.93 18.39
CA GLU A 504 6.54 -39.47 17.74
C GLU A 504 7.17 -38.26 18.46
N ASN A 505 6.71 -37.90 19.68
CA ASN A 505 7.13 -36.74 20.46
C ASN A 505 6.81 -35.37 19.83
N LEU A 506 5.93 -35.31 18.83
CA LEU A 506 5.46 -34.07 18.20
C LEU A 506 4.24 -33.51 18.96
N TYR A 507 4.10 -32.19 18.98
CA TYR A 507 2.97 -31.52 19.65
C TYR A 507 1.78 -31.37 18.69
N ASN A 508 0.64 -31.90 19.09
CA ASN A 508 -0.62 -31.79 18.33
C ASN A 508 -1.36 -30.46 18.59
N GLY A 509 -1.03 -29.76 19.65
CA GLY A 509 -1.71 -28.54 20.04
C GLY A 509 -0.77 -27.40 20.35
N LYS A 510 -1.26 -26.19 20.12
CA LYS A 510 -0.63 -24.92 20.48
C LYS A 510 -1.67 -23.99 21.09
N LEU A 511 -1.42 -23.53 22.31
CA LEU A 511 -2.20 -22.49 22.99
C LEU A 511 -1.41 -21.19 22.89
N THR A 512 -2.00 -20.17 22.27
CA THR A 512 -1.46 -18.81 22.25
C THR A 512 -2.27 -17.93 23.17
N VAL A 513 -1.62 -17.23 24.09
CA VAL A 513 -2.23 -16.18 24.93
C VAL A 513 -1.45 -14.90 24.70
N GLY A 514 -2.15 -13.81 24.48
CA GLY A 514 -1.47 -12.56 24.18
C GLY A 514 -2.26 -11.30 24.57
N TYR A 515 -1.54 -10.19 24.53
CA TYR A 515 -2.05 -8.86 24.78
C TYR A 515 -1.51 -7.89 23.74
N ASN A 516 -2.39 -7.01 23.24
CA ASN A 516 -2.04 -5.94 22.32
C ASN A 516 -2.48 -4.59 22.88
N PHE A 517 -1.64 -3.60 22.70
CA PHE A 517 -1.92 -2.21 23.01
C PHE A 517 -1.68 -1.34 21.77
N ARG A 518 -2.56 -0.37 21.53
CA ARG A 518 -2.44 0.62 20.48
C ARG A 518 -2.91 1.97 20.99
N LYS A 519 -2.09 3.00 20.81
CA LYS A 519 -2.46 4.40 21.03
C LYS A 519 -2.08 5.21 19.79
N LYS A 520 -3.06 5.96 19.28
CA LYS A 520 -2.92 6.84 18.12
C LYS A 520 -3.36 8.24 18.51
N ASP A 521 -2.52 9.23 18.26
CA ASP A 521 -2.78 10.64 18.47
C ASP A 521 -2.63 11.37 17.14
N ARG A 522 -3.68 12.01 16.63
CA ARG A 522 -3.71 12.79 15.39
C ARG A 522 -4.00 14.25 15.69
N GLU A 523 -3.20 15.15 15.13
CA GLU A 523 -3.40 16.59 15.13
C GLU A 523 -3.52 17.07 13.67
N PHE A 524 -4.61 17.78 13.37
CA PHE A 524 -4.84 18.33 12.04
C PHE A 524 -5.15 19.81 12.13
N LYS A 525 -4.46 20.61 11.31
CA LYS A 525 -4.61 22.07 11.24
C LYS A 525 -4.75 22.51 9.78
N ALA A 526 -5.68 23.42 9.53
CA ALA A 526 -5.84 24.03 8.22
C ALA A 526 -6.14 25.53 8.33
N THR A 527 -5.49 26.30 7.44
CA THR A 527 -5.73 27.74 7.33
C THR A 527 -5.94 28.09 5.86
N GLN A 528 -7.06 28.72 5.55
CA GLN A 528 -7.36 29.26 4.23
C GLN A 528 -7.35 30.76 4.28
N PHE A 529 -6.52 31.37 3.43
CA PHE A 529 -6.51 32.79 3.15
C PHE A 529 -7.30 33.01 1.86
N VAL A 530 -8.31 33.89 1.92
CA VAL A 530 -9.12 34.26 0.77
C VAL A 530 -8.81 35.68 0.37
N PHE A 531 -8.69 35.93 -0.92
CA PHE A 531 -8.37 37.24 -1.48
C PHE A 531 -9.65 37.88 -2.02
N GLN A 532 -10.09 38.94 -1.38
CA GLN A 532 -11.21 39.74 -1.84
C GLN A 532 -10.70 40.82 -2.80
N ILE A 533 -10.94 40.61 -4.08
CA ILE A 533 -10.47 41.52 -5.14
C ILE A 533 -11.37 42.74 -5.22
N ASN A 534 -10.79 43.91 -5.29
CA ASN A 534 -11.50 45.19 -5.52
C ASN A 534 -11.88 45.31 -7.01
N ARG A 535 -13.16 45.53 -7.28
CA ARG A 535 -13.69 45.63 -8.66
C ARG A 535 -13.03 46.69 -9.51
N GLU A 536 -12.61 47.79 -8.89
CA GLU A 536 -12.00 48.92 -9.58
C GLU A 536 -10.70 48.57 -10.25
N TYR A 537 -9.92 47.65 -9.65
CA TYR A 537 -8.59 47.19 -10.14
C TYR A 537 -8.64 45.84 -10.86
N ASN A 538 -9.81 45.24 -11.01
CA ASN A 538 -10.01 43.90 -11.60
C ASN A 538 -10.08 43.96 -13.13
N ASN A 539 -9.03 44.41 -13.79
CA ASN A 539 -8.96 44.59 -15.24
C ASN A 539 -7.61 44.09 -15.79
N ASN A 540 -7.64 43.52 -16.99
CA ASN A 540 -6.41 43.15 -17.74
C ASN A 540 -5.44 42.25 -16.93
N ILE A 541 -5.99 41.26 -16.25
CA ILE A 541 -5.22 40.34 -15.47
C ILE A 541 -4.47 39.35 -16.40
N ASN A 542 -3.17 39.19 -16.17
CA ASN A 542 -2.39 38.18 -16.87
C ASN A 542 -2.33 36.88 -16.03
N PRO A 543 -2.97 35.79 -16.45
CA PRO A 543 -2.97 34.54 -15.68
C PRO A 543 -1.57 33.88 -15.53
N ASN A 544 -0.62 34.23 -16.42
CA ASN A 544 0.75 33.73 -16.35
C ASN A 544 1.70 34.63 -15.54
N ALA A 545 1.24 35.78 -15.02
CA ALA A 545 2.05 36.74 -14.27
C ALA A 545 1.24 37.35 -13.12
N LEU A 546 0.65 36.50 -12.29
CA LEU A 546 -0.20 36.92 -11.15
C LEU A 546 0.54 37.77 -10.12
N ASP A 547 1.88 37.72 -10.06
CA ASP A 547 2.72 38.57 -9.21
C ASP A 547 2.59 40.08 -9.57
N GLN A 548 2.23 40.38 -10.82
CA GLN A 548 1.96 41.76 -11.22
C GLN A 548 0.73 42.33 -10.50
N PHE A 549 -0.22 41.48 -10.13
CA PHE A 549 -1.40 41.87 -9.35
C PHE A 549 -1.20 41.63 -7.84
N PHE A 550 -0.81 40.41 -7.45
CA PHE A 550 -0.62 40.06 -6.05
C PHE A 550 0.78 40.42 -5.57
N ASN A 551 0.93 41.63 -5.06
CA ASN A 551 2.18 42.12 -4.47
C ASN A 551 1.89 43.13 -3.34
N GLN A 552 2.92 43.47 -2.58
CA GLN A 552 2.81 44.38 -1.41
C GLN A 552 2.34 45.81 -1.77
N ALA A 553 2.73 46.31 -2.92
CA ALA A 553 2.34 47.65 -3.36
C ALA A 553 0.82 47.71 -3.69
N ASN A 554 0.35 46.73 -4.42
CA ASN A 554 -1.06 46.64 -4.76
C ASN A 554 -1.93 46.32 -3.52
N PHE A 555 -1.45 45.51 -2.59
CA PHE A 555 -2.11 45.32 -1.29
C PHE A 555 -2.25 46.64 -0.53
N ALA A 556 -1.18 47.41 -0.41
CA ALA A 556 -1.19 48.73 0.26
C ALA A 556 -2.10 49.75 -0.43
N ASN A 557 -2.28 49.65 -1.75
CA ASN A 557 -3.14 50.52 -2.54
C ASN A 557 -4.61 50.01 -2.62
N GLY A 558 -4.95 48.90 -1.89
CA GLY A 558 -6.33 48.42 -1.79
C GLY A 558 -6.83 47.69 -3.02
N TYR A 559 -5.96 47.07 -3.83
CA TYR A 559 -6.34 46.26 -4.98
C TYR A 559 -7.05 45.00 -4.54
N PHE A 560 -6.68 44.49 -3.37
CA PHE A 560 -7.28 43.32 -2.72
C PHE A 560 -7.10 43.36 -1.20
N ASP A 561 -7.99 42.71 -0.49
CA ASP A 561 -7.89 42.43 0.95
C ASP A 561 -7.68 40.94 1.21
N ILE A 562 -7.11 40.62 2.37
CA ILE A 562 -6.83 39.22 2.78
C ILE A 562 -7.65 38.90 4.03
N TYR A 563 -8.38 37.78 3.99
CA TYR A 563 -9.21 37.31 5.08
C TYR A 563 -9.00 35.83 5.34
N THR A 564 -9.29 35.39 6.55
CA THR A 564 -9.59 33.98 6.86
C THR A 564 -11.12 33.86 7.12
N PHE A 565 -11.59 32.65 7.36
CA PHE A 565 -13.00 32.47 7.78
C PHE A 565 -13.33 33.22 9.09
N ARG A 566 -12.34 33.55 9.91
CA ARG A 566 -12.52 34.32 11.17
C ARG A 566 -12.52 35.81 10.98
N GLY A 567 -12.05 36.31 9.85
CA GLY A 567 -11.98 37.75 9.57
C GLY A 567 -10.63 38.22 9.02
N GLY A 568 -10.47 39.55 8.95
CA GLY A 568 -9.27 40.22 8.44
C GLY A 568 -8.31 40.67 9.54
N ALA A 569 -7.37 41.55 9.18
CA ALA A 569 -6.25 42.03 10.01
C ALA A 569 -6.65 42.64 11.39
N GLY A 570 -7.86 43.22 11.49
CA GLY A 570 -8.38 43.80 12.72
C GLY A 570 -9.17 42.83 13.61
N THR A 571 -9.43 41.63 13.17
CA THR A 571 -10.22 40.63 13.90
C THR A 571 -9.34 39.85 14.88
N PRO A 572 -9.69 39.81 16.19
CA PRO A 572 -8.97 38.96 17.13
C PRO A 572 -8.97 37.49 16.68
N ASN A 573 -7.83 36.82 16.82
CA ASN A 573 -7.66 35.41 16.51
C ASN A 573 -7.94 35.03 15.02
N ALA A 574 -7.91 35.98 14.09
CA ALA A 574 -8.17 35.74 12.67
C ALA A 574 -7.21 34.69 12.06
N LEU A 575 -5.96 34.56 12.59
CA LEU A 575 -4.97 33.59 12.12
C LEU A 575 -5.06 32.21 12.80
N LEU A 576 -5.97 32.01 13.78
CA LEU A 576 -6.14 30.69 14.36
C LEU A 576 -6.67 29.70 13.31
N PRO A 577 -6.00 28.56 13.13
CA PRO A 577 -6.43 27.56 12.13
C PRO A 577 -7.78 26.92 12.50
N GLN A 578 -8.37 26.29 11.52
CA GLN A 578 -9.34 25.22 11.76
C GLN A 578 -8.59 24.00 12.23
N THR A 579 -9.09 23.30 13.23
CA THR A 579 -8.44 22.13 13.81
C THR A 579 -9.39 20.97 13.99
N TYR A 580 -8.87 19.76 13.89
CA TYR A 580 -9.40 18.61 14.61
C TYR A 580 -8.26 17.78 15.20
N ASP A 581 -8.50 17.27 16.39
CA ASP A 581 -7.60 16.39 17.12
C ASP A 581 -8.32 15.05 17.33
N GLY A 582 -7.65 13.93 17.10
CA GLY A 582 -8.21 12.60 17.27
C GLY A 582 -7.31 11.74 18.17
N GLU A 583 -7.88 11.10 19.16
CA GLU A 583 -7.22 10.11 19.98
C GLU A 583 -7.91 8.75 19.83
N LEU A 584 -7.14 7.68 19.65
CA LEU A 584 -7.62 6.30 19.66
C LEU A 584 -6.77 5.48 20.64
N SER A 585 -7.43 4.76 21.54
CA SER A 585 -6.77 3.79 22.42
C SER A 585 -7.48 2.45 22.32
N ILE A 586 -6.72 1.38 22.10
CA ILE A 586 -7.22 0.00 22.07
C ILE A 586 -6.38 -0.86 23.01
N HIS A 587 -7.05 -1.53 23.94
CA HIS A 587 -6.50 -2.55 24.80
C HIS A 587 -7.15 -3.88 24.46
N ALA A 588 -6.37 -4.92 24.21
CA ALA A 588 -6.90 -6.18 23.76
C ALA A 588 -6.18 -7.38 24.36
N GLY A 589 -6.95 -8.28 24.97
CA GLY A 589 -6.49 -9.61 25.37
C GLY A 589 -7.03 -10.67 24.41
N PHE A 590 -6.23 -11.67 24.09
CA PHE A 590 -6.68 -12.76 23.23
C PHE A 590 -6.13 -14.12 23.63
N VAL A 591 -6.89 -15.15 23.24
CA VAL A 591 -6.49 -16.55 23.36
C VAL A 591 -6.80 -17.25 22.04
N ASN A 592 -5.92 -18.13 21.61
CA ASN A 592 -6.10 -18.98 20.42
C ASN A 592 -5.59 -20.37 20.71
N VAL A 593 -6.37 -21.38 20.34
CA VAL A 593 -6.00 -22.79 20.43
C VAL A 593 -5.96 -23.37 19.03
N GLU A 594 -4.81 -23.81 18.58
CA GLU A 594 -4.65 -24.63 17.40
C GLU A 594 -4.49 -26.08 17.82
N TYR A 595 -5.23 -26.99 17.18
CA TYR A 595 -5.19 -28.41 17.52
C TYR A 595 -5.42 -29.28 16.30
N ARG A 596 -4.64 -30.35 16.18
CA ARG A 596 -4.85 -31.40 15.21
C ARG A 596 -5.83 -32.43 15.79
N LEU A 597 -7.06 -32.38 15.31
CA LEU A 597 -8.19 -33.20 15.77
C LEU A 597 -8.06 -34.66 15.30
N THR A 598 -7.63 -34.82 14.04
CA THR A 598 -7.32 -36.11 13.41
C THR A 598 -6.12 -35.95 12.48
N ASP A 599 -5.63 -37.03 11.87
CA ASP A 599 -4.55 -36.96 10.88
C ASP A 599 -4.86 -36.06 9.68
N LYS A 600 -6.13 -35.81 9.41
CA LYS A 600 -6.58 -34.99 8.28
C LYS A 600 -7.27 -33.70 8.68
N LEU A 601 -7.68 -33.53 9.94
CA LEU A 601 -8.44 -32.38 10.39
C LEU A 601 -7.68 -31.60 11.44
N SER A 602 -7.38 -30.36 11.15
CA SER A 602 -6.81 -29.39 12.08
C SER A 602 -7.74 -28.21 12.24
N GLY A 603 -7.77 -27.62 13.43
CA GLY A 603 -8.60 -26.46 13.74
C GLY A 603 -7.86 -25.41 14.54
N SER A 604 -8.34 -24.19 14.43
CA SER A 604 -7.93 -23.04 15.24
C SER A 604 -9.18 -22.36 15.78
N LEU A 605 -9.29 -22.24 17.10
CA LEU A 605 -10.37 -21.53 17.79
C LEU A 605 -9.76 -20.37 18.58
N GLY A 606 -10.16 -19.15 18.24
CA GLY A 606 -9.68 -17.93 18.85
C GLY A 606 -10.80 -17.11 19.48
N ALA A 607 -10.46 -16.38 20.52
CA ALA A 607 -11.33 -15.36 21.10
C ALA A 607 -10.46 -14.15 21.50
N ARG A 608 -10.97 -12.95 21.19
CA ARG A 608 -10.32 -11.69 21.54
C ARG A 608 -11.35 -10.75 22.16
N PHE A 609 -10.92 -10.01 23.18
CA PHE A 609 -11.70 -8.96 23.76
C PHE A 609 -10.95 -7.63 23.62
N GLU A 610 -11.61 -6.62 23.08
CA GLU A 610 -11.06 -5.29 22.88
C GLU A 610 -11.87 -4.23 23.62
N THR A 611 -11.18 -3.32 24.32
CA THR A 611 -11.74 -2.07 24.83
C THR A 611 -11.19 -0.93 24.01
N ILE A 612 -12.09 -0.20 23.36
CA ILE A 612 -11.79 0.85 22.37
C ILE A 612 -12.32 2.17 22.91
N SER A 613 -11.49 3.20 22.89
CA SER A 613 -11.87 4.59 23.14
C SER A 613 -11.38 5.47 22.00
N GLN A 614 -12.30 6.17 21.35
CA GLN A 614 -12.01 7.13 20.28
C GLN A 614 -12.59 8.49 20.70
N ASP A 615 -11.73 9.50 20.74
CA ASP A 615 -12.07 10.88 21.08
C ASP A 615 -11.73 11.80 19.92
N VAL A 616 -12.66 12.64 19.48
CA VAL A 616 -12.45 13.61 18.40
C VAL A 616 -12.88 14.98 18.87
N THR A 617 -11.96 15.93 18.83
CA THR A 617 -12.19 17.32 19.19
C THR A 617 -11.93 18.21 18.00
N TRP A 618 -12.82 19.14 17.69
CA TRP A 618 -12.66 20.05 16.55
C TRP A 618 -13.04 21.49 16.88
N GLN A 619 -12.49 22.41 16.09
CA GLN A 619 -12.86 23.81 16.06
C GLN A 619 -12.72 24.31 14.61
N THR A 620 -13.85 24.57 13.95
CA THR A 620 -13.92 24.80 12.50
C THR A 620 -14.80 26.03 12.18
N GLN A 621 -14.94 26.31 10.89
CA GLN A 621 -15.90 27.33 10.44
C GLN A 621 -17.37 26.97 10.71
N LEU A 622 -17.69 25.67 10.84
CA LEU A 622 -19.03 25.19 11.18
C LEU A 622 -19.30 25.21 12.68
N ASP A 623 -18.26 25.04 13.49
CA ASP A 623 -18.32 25.04 14.96
C ASP A 623 -17.21 25.93 15.50
N ALA A 624 -17.52 27.22 15.74
CA ALA A 624 -16.55 28.23 16.17
C ALA A 624 -15.96 27.93 17.57
N ASN A 625 -16.72 27.24 18.42
CA ASN A 625 -16.28 26.79 19.72
C ASN A 625 -15.68 25.39 19.62
N LYS A 626 -14.70 25.12 20.50
CA LYS A 626 -14.11 23.79 20.59
C LYS A 626 -15.17 22.77 21.02
N THR A 627 -15.42 21.79 20.16
CA THR A 627 -16.44 20.76 20.33
C THR A 627 -15.76 19.39 20.41
N ASN A 628 -16.28 18.52 21.29
CA ASN A 628 -15.74 17.19 21.50
C ASN A 628 -16.82 16.12 21.33
N ASN A 629 -16.44 14.98 20.77
CA ASN A 629 -17.29 13.80 20.67
C ASN A 629 -16.48 12.54 21.00
N LYS A 630 -16.83 11.88 22.09
CA LYS A 630 -16.20 10.64 22.56
C LYS A 630 -17.05 9.42 22.25
N PHE A 631 -16.42 8.39 21.74
CA PHE A 631 -17.00 7.10 21.43
C PHE A 631 -16.24 6.00 22.17
N THR A 632 -16.96 5.06 22.75
CA THR A 632 -16.37 3.87 23.40
C THR A 632 -17.07 2.60 22.93
N LYS A 633 -16.30 1.51 22.74
CA LYS A 633 -16.83 0.20 22.34
C LYS A 633 -16.06 -0.90 23.05
N ASN A 634 -16.79 -1.88 23.58
CA ASN A 634 -16.23 -3.17 23.97
C ASN A 634 -16.60 -4.19 22.92
N ALA A 635 -15.64 -4.93 22.42
CA ALA A 635 -15.84 -5.90 21.35
C ALA A 635 -15.35 -7.30 21.77
N PHE A 636 -16.24 -8.29 21.68
CA PHE A 636 -15.90 -9.70 21.77
C PHE A 636 -15.85 -10.27 20.34
N LEU A 637 -14.70 -10.85 19.97
CA LEU A 637 -14.33 -11.21 18.60
C LEU A 637 -13.92 -12.69 18.55
N PRO A 638 -14.86 -13.60 18.36
CA PRO A 638 -14.57 -15.03 18.16
C PRO A 638 -14.08 -15.28 16.75
N SER A 639 -13.20 -16.27 16.59
CA SER A 639 -12.73 -16.78 15.30
C SER A 639 -12.60 -18.30 15.34
N LEU A 640 -13.00 -18.95 14.24
CA LEU A 640 -12.85 -20.38 14.00
C LEU A 640 -12.26 -20.59 12.62
N SER A 641 -11.23 -21.42 12.53
CA SER A 641 -10.68 -21.90 11.26
C SER A 641 -10.53 -23.42 11.33
N LEU A 642 -10.95 -24.10 10.27
CA LEU A 642 -10.81 -25.54 10.09
C LEU A 642 -10.08 -25.81 8.78
N LYS A 643 -9.13 -26.76 8.80
CA LYS A 643 -8.45 -27.28 7.63
C LYS A 643 -8.64 -28.78 7.58
N TYR A 644 -9.19 -29.28 6.47
CA TYR A 644 -9.29 -30.70 6.17
C TYR A 644 -8.39 -31.07 5.01
N GLU A 645 -7.41 -31.92 5.24
CA GLU A 645 -6.50 -32.46 4.24
C GLU A 645 -7.17 -33.65 3.55
N VAL A 646 -7.77 -33.40 2.36
CA VAL A 646 -8.42 -34.45 1.57
C VAL A 646 -7.36 -35.51 1.18
N ASN A 647 -6.21 -35.04 0.71
CA ASN A 647 -4.97 -35.77 0.49
C ASN A 647 -3.78 -34.79 0.57
N ASP A 648 -2.56 -35.25 0.33
CA ASP A 648 -1.31 -34.47 0.47
C ASP A 648 -1.31 -33.17 -0.37
N ASN A 649 -2.04 -33.14 -1.49
CA ASN A 649 -2.07 -32.02 -2.41
C ASN A 649 -3.39 -31.23 -2.37
N ASN A 650 -4.40 -31.66 -1.63
CA ASN A 650 -5.73 -31.02 -1.60
C ASN A 650 -6.16 -30.68 -0.20
N ASN A 651 -6.49 -29.40 0.02
CA ASN A 651 -7.05 -28.89 1.27
C ASN A 651 -8.46 -28.33 1.07
N LEU A 652 -9.30 -28.53 2.05
CA LEU A 652 -10.56 -27.82 2.23
C LEU A 652 -10.48 -27.01 3.52
N ARG A 653 -10.78 -25.72 3.45
CA ARG A 653 -10.71 -24.82 4.60
C ARG A 653 -12.03 -24.14 4.83
N PHE A 654 -12.38 -23.93 6.10
CA PHE A 654 -13.55 -23.21 6.52
C PHE A 654 -13.17 -22.20 7.61
N ALA A 655 -13.67 -20.96 7.54
CA ALA A 655 -13.45 -19.96 8.57
C ALA A 655 -14.73 -19.18 8.89
N LEU A 656 -14.91 -18.86 10.17
CA LEU A 656 -15.95 -17.98 10.68
C LEU A 656 -15.34 -16.97 11.63
N SER A 657 -15.79 -15.72 11.59
CA SER A 657 -15.32 -14.71 12.55
C SER A 657 -16.30 -13.55 12.70
N LYS A 658 -16.16 -12.85 13.82
CA LYS A 658 -16.76 -11.55 14.07
C LYS A 658 -15.65 -10.49 14.19
N THR A 659 -15.85 -9.35 13.54
CA THR A 659 -14.99 -8.17 13.58
C THR A 659 -15.85 -6.91 13.70
N TYR A 660 -15.24 -5.72 13.61
CA TYR A 660 -15.97 -4.45 13.59
C TYR A 660 -15.25 -3.44 12.67
N THR A 661 -15.94 -2.35 12.35
CA THR A 661 -15.35 -1.22 11.59
C THR A 661 -15.64 0.08 12.32
N LEU A 662 -14.58 0.84 12.64
CA LEU A 662 -14.68 2.16 13.28
C LEU A 662 -14.88 3.27 12.25
N PRO A 663 -15.66 4.32 12.58
CA PRO A 663 -15.61 5.57 11.84
C PRO A 663 -14.25 6.24 12.04
N GLN A 664 -13.79 6.99 11.03
CA GLN A 664 -12.51 7.67 11.06
C GLN A 664 -12.60 9.01 11.79
N PHE A 665 -11.47 9.57 12.22
CA PHE A 665 -11.44 10.85 12.93
C PHE A 665 -12.07 11.98 12.13
N LYS A 666 -11.69 12.12 10.85
CA LYS A 666 -12.22 13.16 9.98
C LYS A 666 -13.70 12.95 9.64
N GLU A 667 -14.14 11.71 9.50
CA GLU A 667 -15.55 11.41 9.26
C GLU A 667 -16.44 11.88 10.42
N ARG A 668 -15.89 11.97 11.64
CA ARG A 668 -16.59 12.43 12.86
C ARG A 668 -16.37 13.90 13.17
N ALA A 669 -15.33 14.55 12.63
CA ALA A 669 -15.12 15.99 12.81
C ALA A 669 -15.96 16.80 11.81
N ARG A 670 -16.72 17.79 12.26
CA ARG A 670 -17.42 18.72 11.36
C ARG A 670 -16.43 19.69 10.71
N PHE A 671 -15.66 19.20 9.79
CA PHE A 671 -14.68 19.93 9.00
C PHE A 671 -15.09 19.91 7.52
N ILE A 672 -14.98 21.06 6.82
CA ILE A 672 -15.25 21.17 5.39
C ILE A 672 -13.96 20.94 4.62
N TYR A 673 -13.99 19.97 3.74
CA TYR A 673 -12.96 19.70 2.75
C TYR A 673 -13.46 20.12 1.37
N GLU A 674 -12.75 21.08 0.74
CA GLU A 674 -13.15 21.66 -0.53
C GLU A 674 -12.21 21.24 -1.65
N ASP A 675 -12.75 20.53 -2.64
CA ASP A 675 -12.12 20.33 -3.93
C ASP A 675 -12.80 21.21 -5.01
N VAL A 676 -12.25 21.26 -6.23
CA VAL A 676 -12.80 22.11 -7.31
C VAL A 676 -14.23 21.72 -7.66
N THR A 677 -14.56 20.43 -7.60
CA THR A 677 -15.88 19.90 -7.98
C THR A 677 -16.67 19.26 -6.85
N GLU A 678 -16.05 19.01 -5.69
CA GLU A 678 -16.69 18.31 -4.57
C GLU A 678 -16.41 19.02 -3.23
N ILE A 679 -17.39 18.97 -2.33
CA ILE A 679 -17.26 19.40 -0.93
C ILE A 679 -17.57 18.20 -0.05
N LYS A 680 -16.70 17.90 0.94
CA LYS A 680 -16.93 16.84 1.92
C LYS A 680 -17.03 17.42 3.33
N VAL A 681 -17.97 16.91 4.12
CA VAL A 681 -18.22 17.36 5.51
C VAL A 681 -18.34 16.14 6.42
N GLY A 682 -17.65 16.15 7.56
CA GLY A 682 -17.75 15.08 8.55
C GLY A 682 -19.06 15.10 9.33
N ASN A 683 -19.42 13.93 9.90
CA ASN A 683 -20.63 13.70 10.67
C ASN A 683 -20.31 13.13 12.07
N PRO A 684 -20.47 13.88 13.17
CA PRO A 684 -20.17 13.42 14.52
C PRO A 684 -21.04 12.27 15.02
N ASP A 685 -22.21 12.07 14.41
CA ASP A 685 -23.21 11.09 14.87
C ASP A 685 -22.92 9.64 14.40
N LEU A 686 -21.79 9.42 13.72
CA LEU A 686 -21.34 8.11 13.27
C LEU A 686 -20.97 7.17 14.42
N TYR A 687 -21.34 5.90 14.26
CA TYR A 687 -20.97 4.83 15.16
C TYR A 687 -20.44 3.59 14.41
N ALA A 688 -19.77 2.68 15.14
CA ALA A 688 -19.10 1.53 14.56
C ALA A 688 -20.08 0.49 13.98
N SER A 689 -19.68 -0.16 12.90
CA SER A 689 -20.32 -1.37 12.37
C SER A 689 -19.87 -2.63 13.14
N ASP A 690 -20.69 -3.69 13.16
CA ASP A 690 -20.29 -5.05 13.52
C ASP A 690 -20.30 -5.91 12.27
N ASP A 691 -19.23 -6.69 12.06
CA ASP A 691 -18.98 -7.42 10.83
C ASP A 691 -18.89 -8.93 11.12
N TYR A 692 -19.59 -9.76 10.33
CA TYR A 692 -19.57 -11.22 10.43
C TYR A 692 -19.07 -11.80 9.12
N ASN A 693 -18.07 -12.67 9.20
CA ASN A 693 -17.37 -13.22 8.05
C ASN A 693 -17.46 -14.74 8.02
N ALA A 694 -17.68 -15.31 6.82
CA ALA A 694 -17.67 -16.74 6.56
C ALA A 694 -16.94 -17.03 5.25
N ASP A 695 -16.04 -18.01 5.26
CA ASP A 695 -15.21 -18.38 4.11
C ASP A 695 -15.14 -19.91 3.99
N LEU A 696 -15.25 -20.40 2.76
CA LEU A 696 -15.01 -21.79 2.39
C LEU A 696 -14.05 -21.81 1.20
N LYS A 697 -12.88 -22.43 1.37
CA LYS A 697 -11.83 -22.47 0.35
C LYS A 697 -11.41 -23.90 0.06
N TRP A 698 -11.37 -24.25 -1.21
CA TRP A 698 -10.70 -25.43 -1.73
C TRP A 698 -9.37 -25.04 -2.36
N GLU A 699 -8.30 -25.81 -2.11
CA GLU A 699 -6.97 -25.62 -2.65
C GLU A 699 -6.42 -26.94 -3.16
N TYR A 700 -5.81 -26.88 -4.34
CA TYR A 700 -5.06 -27.97 -4.96
C TYR A 700 -3.67 -27.51 -5.34
N PHE A 701 -2.65 -28.21 -4.86
CA PHE A 701 -1.23 -27.93 -5.08
C PHE A 701 -0.62 -29.05 -5.94
N PRO A 702 -0.69 -28.95 -7.30
CA PRO A 702 -0.14 -29.98 -8.20
C PRO A 702 1.36 -30.16 -8.02
N LYS A 703 2.08 -29.04 -7.79
CA LYS A 703 3.51 -28.96 -7.51
C LYS A 703 3.78 -27.89 -6.46
N THR A 704 5.03 -27.79 -5.99
CA THR A 704 5.44 -26.83 -4.95
C THR A 704 5.30 -25.36 -5.36
N ASP A 705 5.33 -25.06 -6.66
CA ASP A 705 5.19 -23.72 -7.25
C ASP A 705 3.85 -23.51 -7.99
N GLU A 706 2.92 -24.49 -7.90
CA GLU A 706 1.61 -24.44 -8.54
C GLU A 706 0.48 -24.46 -7.52
N VAL A 707 -0.58 -23.68 -7.78
CA VAL A 707 -1.82 -23.69 -6.98
C VAL A 707 -3.04 -23.45 -7.85
N ILE A 708 -4.11 -24.18 -7.57
CA ILE A 708 -5.45 -23.93 -8.07
C ILE A 708 -6.34 -23.83 -6.85
N SER A 709 -7.03 -22.73 -6.68
CA SER A 709 -7.95 -22.57 -5.55
C SER A 709 -9.25 -21.88 -5.93
N ALA A 710 -10.30 -22.22 -5.19
CA ALA A 710 -11.60 -21.58 -5.27
C ALA A 710 -12.08 -21.25 -3.86
N THR A 711 -12.51 -20.00 -3.64
CA THR A 711 -13.01 -19.51 -2.35
C THR A 711 -14.40 -18.94 -2.53
N VAL A 712 -15.36 -19.43 -1.76
CA VAL A 712 -16.67 -18.80 -1.58
C VAL A 712 -16.62 -18.03 -0.26
N PHE A 713 -17.00 -16.76 -0.29
CA PHE A 713 -17.02 -15.91 0.89
C PHE A 713 -18.34 -15.18 1.06
N GLY A 714 -18.66 -14.88 2.32
CA GLY A 714 -19.79 -14.05 2.72
C GLY A 714 -19.41 -13.14 3.88
N LYS A 715 -19.81 -11.87 3.79
CA LYS A 715 -19.61 -10.85 4.83
C LYS A 715 -20.95 -10.18 5.08
N TYR A 716 -21.40 -10.15 6.32
CA TYR A 716 -22.58 -9.44 6.76
C TYR A 716 -22.17 -8.29 7.67
N ILE A 717 -22.53 -7.07 7.31
CA ILE A 717 -22.17 -5.83 7.99
C ILE A 717 -23.42 -5.22 8.58
N LYS A 718 -23.48 -5.12 9.90
CA LYS A 718 -24.54 -4.44 10.62
C LYS A 718 -24.22 -2.95 10.73
N ASN A 719 -25.17 -2.08 10.39
CA ASN A 719 -25.01 -0.63 10.37
C ASN A 719 -23.84 -0.13 9.49
N PRO A 720 -23.80 -0.43 8.19
CA PRO A 720 -22.72 -0.03 7.31
C PRO A 720 -22.57 1.50 7.25
N ILE A 721 -21.31 1.97 7.21
CA ILE A 721 -20.97 3.38 7.03
C ILE A 721 -20.67 3.64 5.56
N ASN A 722 -21.26 4.69 4.98
CA ASN A 722 -21.03 5.06 3.58
C ASN A 722 -20.84 6.55 3.39
N GLU A 723 -20.20 6.91 2.28
CA GLU A 723 -20.26 8.26 1.73
C GLU A 723 -21.61 8.44 1.02
N ILE A 724 -22.29 9.54 1.33
CA ILE A 724 -23.60 9.89 0.78
C ILE A 724 -23.62 11.34 0.35
N VAL A 725 -24.45 11.65 -0.64
CA VAL A 725 -24.76 13.04 -0.99
C VAL A 725 -25.82 13.56 -0.01
N SER A 726 -25.54 14.71 0.62
CA SER A 726 -26.52 15.43 1.44
C SER A 726 -27.56 16.10 0.56
N ALA A 727 -28.81 16.12 0.98
CA ALA A 727 -29.89 16.85 0.31
C ALA A 727 -29.73 18.38 0.54
N SER A 728 -28.67 18.95 -0.02
CA SER A 728 -28.32 20.37 0.02
C SER A 728 -28.25 20.96 -1.40
N SER A 729 -28.26 22.27 -1.51
CA SER A 729 -28.13 22.95 -2.82
C SER A 729 -26.77 22.76 -3.49
N SER A 730 -25.72 22.44 -2.69
CA SER A 730 -24.36 22.19 -3.14
C SER A 730 -24.04 20.72 -3.40
N ASN A 731 -24.96 19.79 -3.05
CA ASN A 731 -24.75 18.34 -3.13
C ASN A 731 -23.47 17.91 -2.38
N ASP A 732 -23.27 18.41 -1.17
CA ASP A 732 -22.11 18.08 -0.35
C ASP A 732 -22.08 16.59 -0.05
N ILE A 733 -20.90 16.00 -0.07
CA ILE A 733 -20.67 14.60 0.33
C ILE A 733 -20.45 14.55 1.84
N THR A 734 -21.08 13.61 2.50
CA THR A 734 -20.92 13.35 3.93
C THR A 734 -20.96 11.86 4.23
N TYR A 735 -20.99 11.48 5.49
CA TYR A 735 -20.93 10.10 5.95
C TYR A 735 -22.14 9.77 6.82
N ALA A 736 -22.68 8.55 6.67
CA ALA A 736 -23.78 8.08 7.52
C ALA A 736 -23.77 6.57 7.68
N ASN A 737 -24.36 6.07 8.79
CA ASN A 737 -24.79 4.68 8.91
C ASN A 737 -26.08 4.53 8.11
N THR A 738 -25.99 4.07 6.85
CA THR A 738 -27.04 4.23 5.83
C THR A 738 -28.24 3.30 5.97
N GLY A 739 -28.12 2.24 6.75
CA GLY A 739 -29.19 1.26 6.96
C GLY A 739 -28.83 0.28 8.06
N ASP A 740 -29.69 -0.71 8.31
CA ASP A 740 -29.49 -1.70 9.37
C ASP A 740 -28.46 -2.73 9.00
N TYR A 741 -28.34 -3.07 7.70
CA TYR A 741 -27.42 -4.12 7.25
C TYR A 741 -27.01 -3.95 5.79
N GLY A 742 -25.91 -4.59 5.50
CA GLY A 742 -25.44 -4.86 4.15
C GLY A 742 -24.66 -6.17 4.12
N TYR A 743 -24.41 -6.71 2.92
CA TYR A 743 -23.59 -7.89 2.74
C TYR A 743 -22.73 -7.79 1.48
N ALA A 744 -21.60 -8.51 1.51
CA ALA A 744 -20.75 -8.78 0.36
C ALA A 744 -20.55 -10.29 0.26
N ALA A 745 -20.86 -10.89 -0.88
CA ALA A 745 -20.66 -12.32 -1.11
C ALA A 745 -20.07 -12.55 -2.49
N GLY A 746 -19.26 -13.60 -2.63
CA GLY A 746 -18.62 -13.85 -3.91
C GLY A 746 -17.85 -15.16 -3.99
N LEU A 747 -17.30 -15.37 -5.20
CA LEU A 747 -16.42 -16.46 -5.58
C LEU A 747 -15.09 -15.90 -6.05
N GLU A 748 -14.00 -16.37 -5.45
CA GLU A 748 -12.62 -16.08 -5.88
C GLU A 748 -12.01 -17.33 -6.48
N ILE A 749 -11.33 -17.20 -7.62
CA ILE A 749 -10.59 -18.25 -8.29
C ILE A 749 -9.15 -17.80 -8.46
N GLU A 750 -8.20 -18.62 -8.05
CA GLU A 750 -6.79 -18.43 -8.26
C GLU A 750 -6.20 -19.66 -8.96
N VAL A 751 -5.49 -19.42 -10.06
CA VAL A 751 -4.73 -20.44 -10.79
C VAL A 751 -3.33 -19.92 -11.00
N ARG A 752 -2.34 -20.70 -10.57
CA ARG A 752 -0.93 -20.49 -10.88
C ARG A 752 -0.36 -21.82 -11.35
N LYS A 753 0.13 -21.85 -12.58
CA LYS A 753 0.56 -23.11 -13.19
C LYS A 753 1.68 -22.91 -14.21
N ASN A 754 2.61 -23.89 -14.27
CA ASN A 754 3.52 -24.06 -15.38
C ASN A 754 2.73 -24.63 -16.56
N LEU A 755 2.51 -23.83 -17.60
CA LEU A 755 1.69 -24.19 -18.76
C LEU A 755 2.44 -25.12 -19.72
N PHE A 756 3.72 -24.79 -19.99
CA PHE A 756 4.61 -25.55 -20.86
C PHE A 756 6.03 -25.53 -20.29
N SER A 757 6.69 -26.67 -20.31
CA SER A 757 8.12 -26.78 -20.10
C SER A 757 8.77 -27.28 -21.37
N PHE A 758 9.89 -26.67 -21.75
CA PHE A 758 10.67 -27.03 -22.93
C PHE A 758 11.86 -27.93 -22.56
N ASP A 759 12.09 -28.11 -21.25
CA ASP A 759 13.10 -28.99 -20.69
C ASP A 759 12.61 -29.62 -19.37
N ASP A 760 13.20 -30.73 -18.98
CA ASP A 760 12.85 -31.46 -17.76
C ASP A 760 13.31 -30.72 -16.49
N ALA A 761 14.31 -29.86 -16.60
CA ALA A 761 14.86 -29.06 -15.50
C ALA A 761 14.04 -27.79 -15.20
N LEU A 762 12.93 -27.54 -15.92
CA LEU A 762 12.08 -26.37 -15.79
C LEU A 762 12.84 -25.02 -15.95
N THR A 763 14.04 -25.04 -16.55
CA THR A 763 14.85 -23.85 -16.81
C THR A 763 14.36 -23.07 -18.01
N ASN A 764 13.52 -23.68 -18.86
CA ASN A 764 12.89 -23.05 -20.02
C ASN A 764 11.39 -23.35 -19.99
N LYS A 765 10.59 -22.39 -19.54
CA LYS A 765 9.16 -22.61 -19.28
C LYS A 765 8.28 -21.42 -19.55
N ILE A 766 7.00 -21.69 -19.81
CA ILE A 766 5.91 -20.72 -19.81
C ILE A 766 5.02 -20.97 -18.59
N THR A 767 4.85 -19.95 -17.77
CA THR A 767 3.96 -19.98 -16.59
C THR A 767 2.75 -19.08 -16.82
N GLY A 768 1.60 -19.44 -16.25
CA GLY A 768 0.39 -18.64 -16.30
C GLY A 768 -0.19 -18.41 -14.91
N GLY A 769 -0.69 -17.21 -14.70
CA GLY A 769 -1.43 -16.79 -13.51
C GLY A 769 -2.81 -16.28 -13.89
N LEU A 770 -3.83 -16.65 -13.13
CA LEU A 770 -5.20 -16.14 -13.25
C LEU A 770 -5.78 -15.93 -11.86
N ASN A 771 -6.21 -14.70 -11.59
CA ASN A 771 -6.96 -14.31 -10.41
C ASN A 771 -8.29 -13.70 -10.86
N ALA A 772 -9.41 -14.36 -10.56
CA ALA A 772 -10.74 -13.87 -10.87
C ALA A 772 -11.57 -13.78 -9.60
N SER A 773 -12.31 -12.70 -9.44
CA SER A 773 -13.24 -12.51 -8.33
C SER A 773 -14.58 -12.02 -8.86
N PHE A 774 -15.63 -12.80 -8.62
CA PHE A 774 -17.00 -12.44 -8.87
C PHE A 774 -17.66 -12.14 -7.53
N MET A 775 -18.19 -10.95 -7.36
CA MET A 775 -18.80 -10.56 -6.10
C MET A 775 -20.09 -9.78 -6.33
N LYS A 776 -20.98 -9.87 -5.35
CA LYS A 776 -22.18 -9.05 -5.27
C LYS A 776 -22.21 -8.39 -3.91
N THR A 777 -22.43 -7.10 -3.90
CA THR A 777 -22.64 -6.35 -2.66
C THR A 777 -24.05 -5.77 -2.64
N TYR A 778 -24.60 -5.66 -1.46
CA TYR A 778 -25.93 -5.13 -1.21
C TYR A 778 -25.95 -4.42 0.14
N GLN A 779 -26.63 -3.31 0.21
CA GLN A 779 -26.95 -2.66 1.47
C GLN A 779 -28.35 -2.07 1.41
N LYS A 780 -29.05 -2.17 2.53
CA LYS A 780 -30.33 -1.48 2.71
C LYS A 780 -30.05 0.02 2.95
N LEU A 781 -30.77 0.87 2.25
CA LEU A 781 -30.76 2.31 2.48
C LEU A 781 -32.05 2.69 3.21
N ASP A 782 -31.96 3.56 4.23
CA ASP A 782 -33.07 3.92 5.08
C ASP A 782 -33.02 5.41 5.39
N ASN A 783 -33.82 6.18 4.64
CA ASN A 783 -33.91 7.62 4.77
C ASN A 783 -34.41 8.05 6.16
N GLU A 784 -35.39 7.33 6.72
CA GLU A 784 -35.95 7.67 8.04
C GLU A 784 -34.92 7.46 9.14
N LYS A 785 -34.18 6.35 9.07
CA LYS A 785 -33.08 6.08 10.00
C LYS A 785 -32.00 7.15 9.93
N VAL A 786 -31.50 7.46 8.73
CA VAL A 786 -30.43 8.46 8.56
C VAL A 786 -30.89 9.83 9.06
N ASN A 787 -32.07 10.28 8.67
CA ASN A 787 -32.59 11.58 9.07
C ASN A 787 -32.92 11.68 10.58
N ARG A 788 -33.26 10.56 11.20
CA ARG A 788 -33.53 10.48 12.66
C ARG A 788 -32.24 10.44 13.49
N GLU A 789 -31.22 9.73 13.02
CA GLU A 789 -29.99 9.47 13.79
C GLU A 789 -28.95 10.57 13.62
N ASN A 790 -29.13 11.48 12.65
CA ASN A 790 -28.14 12.51 12.34
C ASN A 790 -28.69 13.92 12.53
N LYS A 791 -28.03 14.68 13.37
CA LYS A 791 -28.46 16.05 13.73
C LYS A 791 -28.21 17.10 12.63
N TYR A 792 -27.14 16.89 11.83
CA TYR A 792 -26.61 17.90 10.91
C TYR A 792 -26.78 17.52 9.44
N LEU A 793 -27.46 16.41 9.18
CA LEU A 793 -27.53 15.78 7.88
C LEU A 793 -29.00 15.47 7.55
N SER A 794 -29.38 15.73 6.31
CA SER A 794 -30.62 15.25 5.70
C SER A 794 -30.32 14.59 4.37
N THR A 795 -30.94 13.45 4.09
CA THR A 795 -30.79 12.73 2.83
C THR A 795 -32.13 12.24 2.29
N SER A 796 -32.19 12.01 0.98
CA SER A 796 -33.27 11.35 0.27
C SER A 796 -32.62 10.47 -0.80
N PHE A 797 -32.42 9.20 -0.49
CA PHE A 797 -31.79 8.25 -1.42
C PHE A 797 -32.68 8.00 -2.63
N THR A 798 -32.06 7.80 -3.79
CA THR A 798 -32.72 7.47 -5.05
C THR A 798 -33.41 6.10 -5.01
N HIS A 799 -32.86 5.17 -4.23
CA HIS A 799 -33.34 3.78 -4.12
C HIS A 799 -33.29 3.30 -2.67
N ASP A 800 -34.08 2.27 -2.34
CA ASP A 800 -34.10 1.63 -1.01
C ASP A 800 -32.91 0.73 -0.74
N ASN A 801 -32.08 0.51 -1.74
CA ASN A 801 -30.87 -0.31 -1.64
C ASN A 801 -29.83 0.10 -2.69
N ALA A 802 -28.57 -0.28 -2.44
CA ALA A 802 -27.49 -0.08 -3.37
C ALA A 802 -26.36 -1.11 -3.12
N SER A 803 -25.37 -1.15 -4.01
CA SER A 803 -24.07 -1.79 -3.75
C SER A 803 -23.25 -0.99 -2.74
N PHE A 804 -22.21 -1.60 -2.14
CA PHE A 804 -21.22 -0.83 -1.38
C PHE A 804 -20.39 0.06 -2.32
N THR A 805 -19.99 1.22 -1.82
CA THR A 805 -19.12 2.13 -2.56
C THR A 805 -17.74 1.51 -2.78
N GLY A 806 -17.22 1.59 -4.02
CA GLY A 806 -15.94 1.05 -4.43
C GLY A 806 -15.92 -0.44 -4.75
N ALA A 807 -17.04 -1.15 -4.65
CA ALA A 807 -17.16 -2.56 -5.00
C ALA A 807 -17.36 -2.75 -6.51
N SER A 808 -16.42 -3.44 -7.17
CA SER A 808 -16.59 -3.94 -8.55
C SER A 808 -17.11 -5.37 -8.51
N ASP A 809 -18.14 -5.67 -9.31
CA ASP A 809 -18.74 -7.01 -9.35
C ASP A 809 -17.80 -8.05 -9.97
N LEU A 810 -16.88 -7.64 -10.85
CA LEU A 810 -15.87 -8.48 -11.48
C LEU A 810 -14.49 -7.83 -11.41
N LEU A 811 -13.54 -8.58 -10.83
CA LEU A 811 -12.11 -8.29 -10.87
C LEU A 811 -11.39 -9.44 -11.56
N LEU A 812 -10.56 -9.13 -12.54
CA LEU A 812 -9.77 -10.12 -13.26
C LEU A 812 -8.32 -9.66 -13.35
N ASN A 813 -7.39 -10.52 -12.97
CA ASN A 813 -5.96 -10.37 -13.24
C ASN A 813 -5.46 -11.64 -13.92
N ALA A 814 -4.84 -11.52 -15.07
CA ALA A 814 -4.24 -12.63 -15.80
C ALA A 814 -2.81 -12.28 -16.19
N ASP A 815 -1.88 -13.20 -16.06
CA ASP A 815 -0.51 -13.03 -16.50
C ASP A 815 0.02 -14.30 -17.19
N ILE A 816 0.90 -14.08 -18.16
CA ILE A 816 1.69 -15.12 -18.82
C ILE A 816 3.14 -14.69 -18.81
N SER A 817 4.03 -15.59 -18.36
CA SER A 817 5.46 -15.32 -18.26
C SER A 817 6.24 -16.39 -18.99
N TYR A 818 7.18 -15.97 -19.84
CA TYR A 818 8.22 -16.81 -20.39
C TYR A 818 9.47 -16.65 -19.57
N ILE A 819 10.02 -17.75 -19.07
CA ILE A 819 11.23 -17.80 -18.21
C ILE A 819 12.22 -18.72 -18.86
N LYS A 820 13.46 -18.23 -19.02
CA LYS A 820 14.58 -19.04 -19.50
C LYS A 820 15.82 -18.74 -18.66
N GLU A 821 16.41 -19.79 -18.11
CA GLU A 821 17.68 -19.76 -17.37
C GLU A 821 18.72 -20.56 -18.16
N TRP A 822 19.92 -20.03 -18.31
CA TRP A 822 21.04 -20.68 -18.97
C TRP A 822 22.08 -21.10 -17.93
N ALA A 823 22.89 -22.12 -18.28
CA ALA A 823 23.92 -22.67 -17.38
C ALA A 823 25.02 -21.65 -16.97
N ASN A 824 25.12 -20.51 -17.67
CA ASN A 824 26.09 -19.46 -17.41
C ASN A 824 25.52 -18.29 -16.58
N ASP A 825 24.53 -18.56 -15.73
CA ASP A 825 23.86 -17.57 -14.85
C ASP A 825 23.05 -16.47 -15.59
N GLN A 826 22.87 -16.60 -16.89
CA GLN A 826 21.98 -15.73 -17.64
C GLN A 826 20.53 -16.14 -17.40
N LYS A 827 19.67 -15.13 -17.22
CA LYS A 827 18.23 -15.36 -17.03
C LYS A 827 17.41 -14.33 -17.80
N LEU A 828 16.45 -14.84 -18.57
CA LEU A 828 15.46 -14.03 -19.27
C LEU A 828 14.08 -14.28 -18.66
N MET A 829 13.34 -13.23 -18.47
CA MET A 829 11.94 -13.28 -18.09
C MET A 829 11.14 -12.20 -18.84
N ALA A 830 10.08 -12.62 -19.51
CA ALA A 830 9.15 -11.74 -20.19
C ALA A 830 7.73 -12.04 -19.70
N THR A 831 7.06 -11.05 -19.14
CA THR A 831 5.71 -11.19 -18.57
C THR A 831 4.76 -10.21 -19.22
N LEU A 832 3.62 -10.69 -19.70
CA LEU A 832 2.47 -9.89 -20.11
C LEU A 832 1.38 -10.06 -19.05
N SER A 833 0.85 -8.98 -18.50
CA SER A 833 -0.19 -8.99 -17.48
C SER A 833 -1.36 -8.08 -17.86
N TYR A 834 -2.59 -8.59 -17.67
CA TYR A 834 -3.83 -7.86 -17.90
C TYR A 834 -4.63 -7.78 -16.61
N ALA A 835 -5.18 -6.60 -16.32
CA ALA A 835 -6.09 -6.38 -15.20
C ALA A 835 -7.37 -5.74 -15.70
N HIS A 836 -8.53 -6.21 -15.25
CA HIS A 836 -9.85 -5.66 -15.56
C HIS A 836 -10.66 -5.42 -14.30
N PHE A 837 -11.35 -4.27 -14.28
CA PHE A 837 -12.27 -3.83 -13.23
C PHE A 837 -13.61 -3.50 -13.87
N SER A 838 -14.70 -4.11 -13.38
CA SER A 838 -16.04 -3.73 -13.82
C SER A 838 -16.49 -2.42 -13.17
N ASP A 839 -17.64 -1.92 -13.57
CA ASP A 839 -18.27 -0.74 -12.97
C ASP A 839 -18.34 -0.85 -11.45
N LYS A 840 -18.19 0.29 -10.76
CA LYS A 840 -18.30 0.37 -9.31
C LYS A 840 -18.97 1.65 -8.86
N LEU A 841 -19.78 1.55 -7.83
CA LEU A 841 -20.41 2.71 -7.19
C LEU A 841 -19.34 3.58 -6.50
N TYR A 842 -19.25 4.86 -6.87
CA TYR A 842 -18.37 5.84 -6.21
C TYR A 842 -19.07 6.50 -5.02
N SER A 843 -20.29 7.04 -5.23
CA SER A 843 -21.07 7.69 -4.19
C SER A 843 -22.56 7.45 -4.41
N LEU A 844 -23.29 7.31 -3.30
CA LEU A 844 -24.75 7.20 -3.29
C LEU A 844 -25.39 8.56 -3.60
N GLY A 845 -26.26 8.57 -4.58
CA GLY A 845 -27.03 9.75 -4.99
C GLY A 845 -28.28 9.98 -4.16
N THR A 846 -28.97 11.07 -4.52
CA THR A 846 -30.31 11.46 -4.00
C THR A 846 -31.35 11.24 -5.07
N GLU A 847 -32.66 11.41 -4.75
CA GLU A 847 -33.74 11.36 -5.75
C GLU A 847 -33.56 12.32 -6.92
N GLN A 848 -32.88 13.44 -6.70
CA GLN A 848 -32.67 14.47 -7.71
C GLN A 848 -31.35 14.33 -8.47
N SER A 849 -30.35 13.75 -7.83
CA SER A 849 -29.01 13.54 -8.39
C SER A 849 -28.62 12.07 -8.20
N GLY A 850 -28.62 11.30 -9.29
CA GLY A 850 -28.39 9.86 -9.25
C GLY A 850 -27.00 9.45 -8.74
N ASN A 851 -26.80 8.15 -8.61
CA ASN A 851 -25.53 7.58 -8.17
C ASN A 851 -24.35 7.97 -9.06
N LEU A 852 -23.19 8.23 -8.47
CA LEU A 852 -21.94 8.37 -9.20
C LEU A 852 -21.30 6.99 -9.37
N VAL A 853 -21.02 6.58 -10.61
CA VAL A 853 -20.49 5.26 -10.97
C VAL A 853 -19.22 5.39 -11.79
N ASP A 854 -18.12 4.83 -11.29
CA ASP A 854 -16.89 4.65 -12.07
C ASP A 854 -17.07 3.51 -13.06
N LYS A 855 -16.84 3.76 -14.34
CA LYS A 855 -17.06 2.80 -15.43
C LYS A 855 -15.91 1.80 -15.53
N ALA A 856 -16.21 0.65 -16.11
CA ALA A 856 -15.27 -0.44 -16.32
C ALA A 856 -14.07 -0.02 -17.18
N PHE A 857 -12.88 -0.51 -16.80
CA PHE A 857 -11.65 -0.32 -17.59
C PHE A 857 -10.69 -1.50 -17.41
N GLY A 858 -9.67 -1.57 -18.26
CA GLY A 858 -8.63 -2.59 -18.14
C GLY A 858 -7.26 -2.06 -18.52
N PHE A 859 -6.23 -2.58 -17.86
CA PHE A 859 -4.81 -2.28 -18.11
C PHE A 859 -4.08 -3.49 -18.67
N LEU A 860 -3.18 -3.24 -19.61
CA LEU A 860 -2.23 -4.22 -20.14
C LEU A 860 -0.81 -3.73 -19.86
N ASP A 861 -0.02 -4.56 -19.17
CA ASP A 861 1.36 -4.26 -18.78
C ASP A 861 2.30 -5.32 -19.37
N PHE A 862 3.49 -4.91 -19.75
CA PHE A 862 4.57 -5.79 -20.19
C PHE A 862 5.84 -5.53 -19.38
N THR A 863 6.47 -6.59 -18.89
CA THR A 863 7.74 -6.55 -18.16
C THR A 863 8.74 -7.48 -18.81
N PHE A 864 9.92 -6.97 -19.08
CA PHE A 864 11.05 -7.74 -19.58
C PHE A 864 12.24 -7.57 -18.64
N LYS A 865 12.82 -8.68 -18.19
CA LYS A 865 14.05 -8.73 -17.39
C LYS A 865 15.06 -9.62 -18.07
N TYR A 866 16.32 -9.17 -18.06
CA TYR A 866 17.43 -9.95 -18.52
C TYR A 866 18.63 -9.77 -17.61
N ASP A 867 19.01 -10.84 -16.94
CA ASP A 867 20.25 -10.90 -16.17
C ASP A 867 21.35 -11.40 -17.12
N PHE A 868 22.29 -10.52 -17.47
CA PHE A 868 23.42 -10.82 -18.37
C PHE A 868 24.44 -11.71 -17.68
N THR A 869 24.60 -11.54 -16.38
CA THR A 869 25.44 -12.31 -15.48
C THR A 869 24.77 -12.35 -14.09
N LYS A 870 25.28 -13.12 -13.16
CA LYS A 870 24.83 -13.07 -11.76
C LYS A 870 24.88 -11.68 -11.11
N ASN A 871 25.75 -10.80 -11.65
CA ASN A 871 26.03 -9.48 -11.10
C ASN A 871 25.33 -8.33 -11.85
N PHE A 872 25.01 -8.48 -13.13
CA PHE A 872 24.50 -7.38 -13.96
C PHE A 872 23.19 -7.75 -14.64
N GLY A 873 22.16 -6.94 -14.43
CA GLY A 873 20.84 -7.14 -14.98
C GLY A 873 20.18 -5.87 -15.52
N MET A 874 19.22 -6.06 -16.42
CA MET A 874 18.38 -5.01 -17.03
C MET A 874 16.91 -5.33 -16.81
N THR A 875 16.11 -4.30 -16.58
CA THR A 875 14.64 -4.40 -16.50
C THR A 875 14.01 -3.33 -17.39
N PHE A 876 13.06 -3.74 -18.24
CA PHE A 876 12.23 -2.83 -19.03
C PHE A 876 10.76 -3.09 -18.68
N ASN A 877 10.02 -2.02 -18.38
CA ASN A 877 8.57 -2.10 -18.15
C ASN A 877 7.84 -1.16 -19.10
N ALA A 878 6.72 -1.65 -19.66
CA ALA A 878 5.75 -0.87 -20.41
C ALA A 878 4.39 -1.07 -19.78
N ARG A 879 3.84 -0.03 -19.17
CA ARG A 879 2.59 -0.08 -18.39
C ARG A 879 1.49 0.71 -19.05
N ASN A 880 0.26 0.28 -18.80
CA ASN A 880 -0.94 0.89 -19.34
C ASN A 880 -0.92 0.96 -20.90
N LEU A 881 -0.53 -0.14 -21.57
CA LEU A 881 -0.39 -0.20 -23.02
C LEU A 881 -1.70 0.08 -23.77
N LEU A 882 -2.86 -0.20 -23.16
CA LEU A 882 -4.18 0.05 -23.75
C LEU A 882 -4.62 1.51 -23.61
N ASP A 883 -4.11 2.26 -22.66
CA ASP A 883 -4.48 3.65 -22.36
C ASP A 883 -5.99 3.92 -22.39
N PRO A 884 -6.82 3.20 -21.60
CA PRO A 884 -8.25 3.36 -21.61
C PRO A 884 -8.65 4.74 -21.09
N ALA A 885 -9.80 5.27 -21.51
CA ALA A 885 -10.42 6.39 -20.83
C ALA A 885 -10.93 5.92 -19.46
N ILE A 886 -10.59 6.67 -18.40
CA ILE A 886 -11.11 6.50 -17.04
C ILE A 886 -12.32 7.40 -16.93
N GLU A 887 -13.50 6.80 -16.75
CA GLU A 887 -14.76 7.52 -16.82
C GLU A 887 -15.56 7.36 -15.52
N ARG A 888 -16.26 8.44 -15.15
CA ARG A 888 -17.29 8.44 -14.10
C ARG A 888 -18.58 9.01 -14.69
N LYS A 889 -19.70 8.36 -14.42
CA LYS A 889 -21.04 8.80 -14.80
C LYS A 889 -21.91 9.03 -13.58
N GLN A 890 -22.82 9.97 -13.69
CA GLN A 890 -23.94 10.12 -12.79
C GLN A 890 -25.16 9.45 -13.44
N GLU A 891 -25.69 8.42 -12.80
CA GLU A 891 -26.80 7.61 -13.29
C GLU A 891 -28.13 8.25 -12.83
N ASN A 892 -28.62 9.24 -13.55
CA ASN A 892 -29.86 9.94 -13.26
C ASN A 892 -31.08 9.13 -13.75
N LEU A 893 -32.25 9.41 -13.21
CA LEU A 893 -33.51 8.75 -13.56
C LEU A 893 -33.85 8.84 -15.05
N THR A 894 -33.45 9.90 -15.75
CA THR A 894 -33.81 10.15 -17.14
C THR A 894 -32.68 9.80 -18.11
N GLN A 895 -31.42 10.07 -17.76
CA GLN A 895 -30.25 9.87 -18.62
C GLN A 895 -28.97 9.92 -17.80
N ASP A 896 -28.04 9.03 -18.11
CA ASP A 896 -26.68 9.05 -17.56
C ASP A 896 -25.91 10.26 -18.07
N VAL A 897 -25.16 10.90 -17.17
CA VAL A 897 -24.33 12.06 -17.48
C VAL A 897 -22.86 11.74 -17.21
N LEU A 898 -22.01 11.96 -18.21
CA LEU A 898 -20.55 11.85 -18.03
C LEU A 898 -20.06 13.02 -17.17
N VAL A 899 -19.60 12.73 -15.95
CA VAL A 899 -19.09 13.75 -15.01
C VAL A 899 -17.58 13.81 -14.96
N GLN A 900 -16.89 12.75 -15.35
CA GLN A 900 -15.44 12.74 -15.45
C GLN A 900 -14.97 11.79 -16.57
N SER A 901 -13.97 12.21 -17.34
CA SER A 901 -13.27 11.34 -18.29
C SER A 901 -11.86 11.86 -18.51
N TYR A 902 -10.85 10.99 -18.43
CA TYR A 902 -9.46 11.34 -18.74
C TYR A 902 -8.64 10.11 -19.13
N LYS A 903 -7.48 10.34 -19.75
CA LYS A 903 -6.47 9.33 -20.06
C LYS A 903 -5.19 9.55 -19.27
N LEU A 904 -4.52 8.46 -18.91
CA LEU A 904 -3.31 8.47 -18.07
C LEU A 904 -2.01 8.44 -18.89
N GLY A 905 -2.10 8.07 -20.18
CA GLY A 905 -0.94 7.79 -21.02
C GLY A 905 -0.26 6.46 -20.67
N GLN A 906 0.61 6.03 -21.54
CA GLN A 906 1.45 4.85 -21.34
C GLN A 906 2.71 5.23 -20.57
N ASN A 907 3.22 4.33 -19.71
CA ASN A 907 4.43 4.55 -18.94
C ASN A 907 5.49 3.54 -19.34
N PHE A 908 6.69 4.02 -19.69
CA PHE A 908 7.84 3.20 -20.01
C PHE A 908 8.96 3.44 -19.00
N SER A 909 9.63 2.38 -18.57
CA SER A 909 10.82 2.49 -17.71
C SER A 909 11.89 1.51 -18.12
N LEU A 910 13.14 1.94 -17.99
CA LEU A 910 14.34 1.13 -18.24
C LEU A 910 15.27 1.26 -17.05
N GLY A 911 15.68 0.15 -16.48
CA GLY A 911 16.58 0.10 -15.33
C GLY A 911 17.71 -0.90 -15.52
N PHE A 912 18.84 -0.60 -14.88
CA PHE A 912 20.01 -1.47 -14.80
C PHE A 912 20.40 -1.64 -13.34
N LYS A 913 20.86 -2.83 -12.99
CA LYS A 913 21.36 -3.14 -11.64
C LYS A 913 22.70 -3.84 -11.73
N TYR A 914 23.56 -3.53 -10.77
CA TYR A 914 24.84 -4.20 -10.59
C TYR A 914 25.05 -4.58 -9.12
N THR A 915 25.40 -5.86 -8.88
CA THR A 915 25.66 -6.41 -7.54
C THR A 915 27.17 -6.72 -7.43
N PHE A 916 27.81 -6.13 -6.42
CA PHE A 916 29.22 -6.29 -6.13
C PHE A 916 29.49 -7.52 -5.25
#